data_093c2a203ff6ae1134738bfa906def61
#
_entry.id   093c2a203ff6ae1134738bfa906def61
#
_cell.length_a   1.000
_cell.length_b   1.000
_cell.length_c   1.000
_cell.angle_alpha   90.00
_cell.angle_beta   90.00
_cell.angle_gamma   90.00
#
_symmetry.space_group_name_H-M   'P 1'
#
loop_
_entity.id
_entity.type
_entity.pdbx_description
1 polymer ?
#
loop_
_entity_poly.entity_id
_entity_poly.type
_entity_poly.pdbx_seq_one_letter_code
_entity_poly.pdbx_strand_id
1 'polypeptide(L)'
;MAEKYEVVDSIESLQNTITRVRKAQEEFSKFSQEKVDQIFKAAAIAVNQARIPLAQMAVEETGMGVVEDKIIKNHYAAEYIYNKYKNEKTVGVVEEDNYYGIKKVLEPIGVIGAVIPTTNPTSTAIFKTLICLKTRNGIIISPHPRAKASTIAAAKVVLEAAVKAGAPEGIIGWIDVPSLELTNTLMQSVDTILATGGPGMVKSAYSSGKPALGVGAGNTPAIIDESADIILAVNSIIHSKTFDNGMICASEQSVIVLDKVYDAVKAEFAKRGCYILNSEEIEKVRKTIIINGALNAKIVGQSAYNIAKLAGVEVPETAKILIGEVESVDLSEEFAHEKLSPVLAMYKAKDFEDALAKAKQLIADGGLGHTSSLYINTLTQKEKIEEFYSNMKTCRVLINTPSSQGGIGDLYNFKLAPSLTLGCGSWGGNSVSENVGIKHLLNIKTVAERRENMLWFRAPEKVYIKRGCLPVALEELKNVMDKKKVFIVTDTFLFENGYTKPITDKLDELGIAHTTFSNVAPDPTLACAIEGTRAMNEFKPDAIIAVGGGSAMDAGKIMWVMYEHPEVDFLDMAMRFMDIRKRVYTFPKMGEKAYFIAVPTSAGTGSEVTPFAVITDEKTGTKYPLADYELLPKMAIVDCNMMMNAPKGLTSASGIDAVTHCLEAYASMMATEYTDGLAIESLKNIFKYLPRAYENGANDPEAREKMANAATMAGMAFANAFLGVCHSMAHKLGAFHHIPHGIANALMIDYVLKFNSAEVPTKMGTFPQYDHPHTLRRYAEVAEALGFGGANDEESLNNLIKAIDELKEKIGIKKTIKDYGVDEKDFLDRLDEMSEQAFDDQCTGANPRYPLISEIKDMYLKAYYGKE
;
A
#
# COMPACT_ATOMS: atom_id res chain seq x y z
N MET A 1 28.16 -43.07 -5.53
CA MET A 1 27.72 -41.94 -6.35
C MET A 1 28.70 -40.75 -6.33
N ALA A 2 29.53 -40.61 -5.32
CA ALA A 2 30.51 -39.49 -5.25
C ALA A 2 31.62 -39.54 -6.32
N GLU A 3 31.95 -40.67 -6.85
CA GLU A 3 32.94 -40.84 -7.94
C GLU A 3 32.38 -40.51 -9.33
N LYS A 4 31.11 -40.15 -9.45
CA LYS A 4 30.43 -39.88 -10.70
C LYS A 4 30.58 -38.45 -11.24
N TYR A 5 30.99 -37.54 -10.41
CA TYR A 5 31.12 -36.12 -10.78
C TYR A 5 32.59 -35.68 -10.87
N GLU A 6 32.87 -34.83 -11.84
CA GLU A 6 34.18 -34.20 -12.00
C GLU A 6 34.55 -33.41 -10.73
N VAL A 7 35.84 -33.48 -10.33
CA VAL A 7 36.39 -32.69 -9.23
C VAL A 7 36.43 -31.24 -9.64
N VAL A 8 35.87 -30.36 -8.84
CA VAL A 8 35.83 -28.92 -9.13
C VAL A 8 37.05 -28.24 -8.48
N ASP A 9 38.06 -28.02 -9.26
CA ASP A 9 39.34 -27.41 -8.86
C ASP A 9 39.85 -26.28 -9.80
N SER A 10 39.13 -26.04 -10.87
CA SER A 10 39.43 -25.05 -11.92
C SER A 10 38.21 -24.29 -12.38
N ILE A 11 38.40 -23.18 -13.10
CA ILE A 11 37.26 -22.42 -13.69
C ILE A 11 36.48 -23.29 -14.67
N GLU A 12 37.15 -24.13 -15.47
CA GLU A 12 36.52 -25.01 -16.45
C GLU A 12 35.64 -26.05 -15.77
N SER A 13 36.13 -26.80 -14.78
CA SER A 13 35.35 -27.77 -14.01
C SER A 13 34.19 -27.11 -13.24
N LEU A 14 34.35 -25.88 -12.77
CA LEU A 14 33.29 -25.10 -12.18
C LEU A 14 32.19 -24.75 -13.21
N GLN A 15 32.53 -24.29 -14.39
CA GLN A 15 31.56 -23.99 -15.46
C GLN A 15 30.80 -25.25 -15.91
N ASN A 16 31.46 -26.40 -16.01
CA ASN A 16 30.82 -27.68 -16.26
C ASN A 16 29.81 -28.04 -15.17
N THR A 17 30.18 -27.82 -13.92
CA THR A 17 29.28 -28.02 -12.76
C THR A 17 28.10 -27.06 -12.79
N ILE A 18 28.29 -25.78 -13.07
CA ILE A 18 27.20 -24.81 -13.22
C ILE A 18 26.21 -25.26 -14.31
N THR A 19 26.73 -25.70 -15.45
CA THR A 19 25.91 -26.17 -16.58
C THR A 19 25.10 -27.40 -16.18
N ARG A 20 25.73 -28.36 -15.49
CA ARG A 20 25.07 -29.55 -14.98
C ARG A 20 23.94 -29.21 -14.00
N VAL A 21 24.24 -28.38 -13.00
CA VAL A 21 23.24 -27.98 -11.98
C VAL A 21 22.10 -27.20 -12.60
N ARG A 22 22.36 -26.32 -13.58
CA ARG A 22 21.33 -25.58 -14.31
C ARG A 22 20.40 -26.51 -15.06
N LYS A 23 20.92 -27.50 -15.77
CA LYS A 23 20.12 -28.50 -16.47
C LYS A 23 19.25 -29.33 -15.49
N ALA A 24 19.82 -29.73 -14.36
CA ALA A 24 19.07 -30.43 -13.32
C ALA A 24 17.99 -29.54 -12.70
N GLN A 25 18.26 -28.27 -12.50
CA GLN A 25 17.31 -27.31 -12.01
C GLN A 25 16.15 -27.05 -12.98
N GLU A 26 16.43 -26.94 -14.28
CA GLU A 26 15.39 -26.81 -15.33
C GLU A 26 14.42 -28.01 -15.34
N GLU A 27 14.93 -29.21 -15.11
CA GLU A 27 14.09 -30.40 -14.92
C GLU A 27 13.29 -30.32 -13.61
N PHE A 28 13.96 -29.96 -12.51
CA PHE A 28 13.35 -29.87 -11.18
C PHE A 28 12.27 -28.78 -11.09
N SER A 29 12.40 -27.71 -11.87
CA SER A 29 11.43 -26.61 -11.91
C SER A 29 10.03 -27.05 -12.31
N LYS A 30 9.91 -28.18 -13.01
CA LYS A 30 8.65 -28.76 -13.52
C LYS A 30 7.96 -29.72 -12.53
N PHE A 31 8.58 -29.97 -11.39
CA PHE A 31 8.05 -30.95 -10.42
C PHE A 31 6.82 -30.40 -9.67
N SER A 32 5.89 -31.31 -9.37
CA SER A 32 4.72 -31.01 -8.55
C SER A 32 5.09 -30.75 -7.09
N GLN A 33 4.20 -30.08 -6.36
CA GLN A 33 4.38 -29.84 -4.93
C GLN A 33 4.61 -31.15 -4.14
N GLU A 34 3.82 -32.19 -4.42
CA GLU A 34 3.92 -33.51 -3.75
C GLU A 34 5.30 -34.13 -3.95
N LYS A 35 5.83 -34.07 -5.18
CA LYS A 35 7.14 -34.64 -5.49
C LYS A 35 8.26 -33.84 -4.80
N VAL A 36 8.15 -32.52 -4.77
CA VAL A 36 9.08 -31.62 -4.04
C VAL A 36 9.05 -31.95 -2.55
N ASP A 37 7.86 -32.12 -1.96
CA ASP A 37 7.70 -32.44 -0.54
C ASP A 37 8.26 -33.78 -0.17
N GLN A 38 8.11 -34.81 -1.03
CA GLN A 38 8.74 -36.14 -0.85
C GLN A 38 10.27 -36.03 -0.84
N ILE A 39 10.85 -35.28 -1.77
CA ILE A 39 12.30 -35.08 -1.87
C ILE A 39 12.80 -34.29 -0.65
N PHE A 40 12.14 -33.22 -0.29
CA PHE A 40 12.46 -32.40 0.88
C PHE A 40 12.44 -33.21 2.17
N LYS A 41 11.41 -34.05 2.37
CA LYS A 41 11.28 -34.96 3.51
C LYS A 41 12.42 -36.00 3.57
N ALA A 42 12.68 -36.64 2.45
CA ALA A 42 13.72 -37.68 2.39
C ALA A 42 15.10 -37.12 2.69
N ALA A 43 15.42 -35.95 2.13
CA ALA A 43 16.68 -35.26 2.37
C ALA A 43 16.84 -34.83 3.83
N ALA A 44 15.78 -34.24 4.43
CA ALA A 44 15.80 -33.80 5.82
C ALA A 44 15.99 -35.00 6.80
N ILE A 45 15.30 -36.10 6.58
CA ILE A 45 15.44 -37.30 7.42
C ILE A 45 16.85 -37.88 7.31
N ALA A 46 17.38 -38.04 6.09
CA ALA A 46 18.69 -38.64 5.89
C ALA A 46 19.80 -37.82 6.55
N VAL A 47 19.77 -36.47 6.40
CA VAL A 47 20.81 -35.65 6.98
C VAL A 47 20.65 -35.49 8.49
N ASN A 48 19.43 -35.60 9.05
CA ASN A 48 19.23 -35.65 10.49
C ASN A 48 19.77 -36.94 11.09
N GLN A 49 19.67 -38.06 10.37
CA GLN A 49 20.28 -39.34 10.77
C GLN A 49 21.82 -39.27 10.78
N ALA A 50 22.41 -38.52 9.84
CA ALA A 50 23.84 -38.27 9.74
C ALA A 50 24.39 -37.18 10.67
N ARG A 51 23.55 -36.52 11.50
CA ARG A 51 23.92 -35.33 12.30
C ARG A 51 25.11 -35.54 13.22
N ILE A 52 25.28 -36.75 13.80
CA ILE A 52 26.39 -37.05 14.73
C ILE A 52 27.72 -37.17 13.98
N PRO A 53 27.89 -38.08 13.00
CA PRO A 53 29.16 -38.16 12.27
C PRO A 53 29.54 -36.86 11.55
N LEU A 54 28.58 -36.08 11.04
CA LEU A 54 28.86 -34.79 10.45
C LEU A 54 29.36 -33.76 11.48
N ALA A 55 28.84 -33.76 12.70
CA ALA A 55 29.29 -32.89 13.77
C ALA A 55 30.73 -33.26 14.23
N GLN A 56 31.01 -34.55 14.40
CA GLN A 56 32.36 -35.05 14.74
C GLN A 56 33.37 -34.62 13.66
N MET A 57 33.06 -34.89 12.41
CA MET A 57 33.91 -34.52 11.28
C MET A 57 34.17 -33.00 11.23
N ALA A 58 33.18 -32.17 11.51
CA ALA A 58 33.32 -30.70 11.51
C ALA A 58 34.29 -30.24 12.62
N VAL A 59 34.21 -30.79 13.83
CA VAL A 59 35.12 -30.46 14.93
C VAL A 59 36.53 -30.98 14.64
N GLU A 60 36.67 -32.18 14.14
CA GLU A 60 38.01 -32.76 13.79
C GLU A 60 38.67 -31.91 12.69
N GLU A 61 37.97 -31.54 11.64
CA GLU A 61 38.52 -30.77 10.52
C GLU A 61 38.88 -29.34 10.91
N THR A 62 38.01 -28.66 11.68
CA THR A 62 38.18 -27.23 11.98
C THR A 62 38.95 -26.95 13.27
N GLY A 63 38.94 -27.88 14.20
CA GLY A 63 39.42 -27.68 15.56
C GLY A 63 38.58 -26.71 16.38
N MET A 64 37.34 -26.47 15.99
CA MET A 64 36.44 -25.43 16.54
C MET A 64 35.12 -26.04 17.08
N GLY A 65 34.68 -25.51 18.20
CA GLY A 65 33.34 -25.78 18.77
C GLY A 65 33.28 -27.04 19.61
N VAL A 66 32.04 -27.48 19.82
CA VAL A 66 31.71 -28.62 20.69
C VAL A 66 30.86 -29.62 19.87
N VAL A 67 31.24 -30.88 19.88
CA VAL A 67 30.56 -31.92 19.09
C VAL A 67 29.07 -31.99 19.39
N GLU A 68 28.70 -32.00 20.67
CA GLU A 68 27.30 -32.05 21.12
C GLU A 68 26.48 -30.88 20.63
N ASP A 69 27.04 -29.67 20.65
CA ASP A 69 26.36 -28.45 20.18
C ASP A 69 26.23 -28.44 18.65
N LYS A 70 27.25 -28.96 17.93
CA LYS A 70 27.14 -29.13 16.47
C LYS A 70 26.12 -30.20 16.08
N ILE A 71 25.93 -31.23 16.90
CA ILE A 71 24.84 -32.20 16.72
C ILE A 71 23.47 -31.50 16.82
N ILE A 72 23.32 -30.61 17.84
CA ILE A 72 22.10 -29.82 18.01
C ILE A 72 21.89 -28.86 16.82
N LYS A 73 22.94 -28.19 16.34
CA LYS A 73 22.88 -27.33 15.15
C LYS A 73 22.46 -28.11 13.89
N ASN A 74 23.03 -29.29 13.66
CA ASN A 74 22.68 -30.14 12.51
C ASN A 74 21.23 -30.64 12.61
N HIS A 75 20.81 -31.02 13.80
CA HIS A 75 19.42 -31.42 14.08
C HIS A 75 18.44 -30.23 13.80
N TYR A 76 18.80 -29.05 14.29
CA TYR A 76 18.03 -27.83 14.06
C TYR A 76 17.92 -27.51 12.55
N ALA A 77 19.04 -27.53 11.81
CA ALA A 77 19.09 -27.29 10.39
C ALA A 77 18.28 -28.30 9.56
N ALA A 78 18.15 -29.54 10.05
CA ALA A 78 17.37 -30.59 9.39
C ALA A 78 15.90 -30.56 9.81
N GLU A 79 15.62 -30.79 11.09
CA GLU A 79 14.27 -31.09 11.58
C GLU A 79 13.43 -29.84 11.81
N TYR A 80 13.97 -28.75 12.39
CA TYR A 80 13.23 -27.50 12.58
C TYR A 80 12.90 -26.84 11.25
N ILE A 81 13.86 -26.85 10.32
CA ILE A 81 13.64 -26.34 8.96
C ILE A 81 12.57 -27.19 8.22
N TYR A 82 12.66 -28.51 8.33
CA TYR A 82 11.65 -29.40 7.75
C TYR A 82 10.26 -29.16 8.35
N ASN A 83 10.14 -29.11 9.66
CA ASN A 83 8.87 -28.93 10.36
C ASN A 83 8.24 -27.57 10.03
N LYS A 84 9.06 -26.52 9.88
CA LYS A 84 8.58 -25.19 9.49
C LYS A 84 7.98 -25.17 8.09
N TYR A 85 8.66 -25.81 7.13
CA TYR A 85 8.33 -25.61 5.72
C TYR A 85 7.61 -26.81 5.06
N LYS A 86 7.43 -27.94 5.76
CA LYS A 86 6.83 -29.16 5.16
C LYS A 86 5.44 -28.95 4.56
N ASN A 87 4.63 -28.06 5.15
CA ASN A 87 3.27 -27.77 4.73
C ASN A 87 3.14 -26.49 3.90
N GLU A 88 4.23 -25.74 3.72
CA GLU A 88 4.19 -24.50 2.94
C GLU A 88 4.23 -24.81 1.44
N LYS A 89 3.32 -24.17 0.68
CA LYS A 89 3.31 -24.27 -0.78
C LYS A 89 4.48 -23.46 -1.37
N THR A 90 5.16 -24.08 -2.33
CA THR A 90 6.28 -23.48 -3.08
C THR A 90 6.13 -23.68 -4.58
N VAL A 91 5.05 -24.31 -5.02
CA VAL A 91 4.79 -24.68 -6.41
C VAL A 91 3.42 -24.21 -6.84
N GLY A 92 3.35 -23.52 -7.98
CA GLY A 92 2.10 -23.13 -8.61
C GLY A 92 1.38 -21.99 -7.90
N VAL A 93 0.06 -21.98 -7.98
CA VAL A 93 -0.78 -20.92 -7.40
C VAL A 93 -0.86 -21.08 -5.88
N VAL A 94 -0.44 -20.07 -5.15
CA VAL A 94 -0.44 -20.05 -3.67
C VAL A 94 -1.46 -19.11 -3.07
N GLU A 95 -1.84 -18.09 -3.82
CA GLU A 95 -2.87 -17.13 -3.45
C GLU A 95 -3.76 -16.91 -4.68
N GLU A 96 -5.06 -16.99 -4.48
CA GLU A 96 -6.04 -16.74 -5.52
C GLU A 96 -7.18 -15.93 -4.95
N ASP A 97 -7.36 -14.74 -5.50
CA ASP A 97 -8.50 -13.88 -5.22
C ASP A 97 -9.37 -13.79 -6.47
N ASN A 98 -10.39 -14.62 -6.52
CA ASN A 98 -11.32 -14.67 -7.65
C ASN A 98 -12.21 -13.43 -7.74
N TYR A 99 -12.35 -12.69 -6.64
CA TYR A 99 -13.13 -11.46 -6.61
C TYR A 99 -12.41 -10.34 -7.39
N TYR A 100 -11.12 -10.14 -7.11
CA TYR A 100 -10.30 -9.15 -7.80
C TYR A 100 -9.55 -9.70 -9.02
N GLY A 101 -9.64 -11.00 -9.29
CA GLY A 101 -8.94 -11.61 -10.42
C GLY A 101 -7.43 -11.62 -10.29
N ILE A 102 -6.93 -11.83 -9.06
CA ILE A 102 -5.50 -11.86 -8.77
C ILE A 102 -5.08 -13.28 -8.41
N LYS A 103 -3.98 -13.75 -9.00
CA LYS A 103 -3.31 -15.00 -8.59
C LYS A 103 -1.83 -14.72 -8.37
N LYS A 104 -1.27 -15.33 -7.32
CA LYS A 104 0.18 -15.38 -7.11
C LYS A 104 0.69 -16.78 -7.40
N VAL A 105 1.63 -16.85 -8.31
CA VAL A 105 2.25 -18.09 -8.77
C VAL A 105 3.71 -18.09 -8.36
N LEU A 106 4.15 -19.15 -7.69
CA LEU A 106 5.53 -19.30 -7.23
C LEU A 106 6.38 -20.05 -8.23
N GLU A 107 7.54 -19.48 -8.54
CA GLU A 107 8.55 -20.06 -9.42
C GLU A 107 9.91 -20.10 -8.73
N PRO A 108 10.77 -21.08 -9.04
CA PRO A 108 12.14 -21.07 -8.55
C PRO A 108 12.93 -19.89 -9.11
N ILE A 109 13.99 -19.50 -8.41
CA ILE A 109 14.92 -18.47 -8.90
C ILE A 109 15.84 -19.04 -9.98
N GLY A 110 16.34 -20.26 -9.76
CA GLY A 110 17.30 -20.88 -10.66
C GLY A 110 18.42 -21.61 -9.89
N VAL A 111 19.66 -21.27 -10.22
CA VAL A 111 20.85 -21.82 -9.55
C VAL A 111 21.35 -20.84 -8.48
N ILE A 112 21.52 -21.35 -7.26
CA ILE A 112 21.96 -20.59 -6.10
C ILE A 112 23.45 -20.87 -5.83
N GLY A 113 24.26 -19.82 -5.71
CA GLY A 113 25.62 -19.91 -5.21
C GLY A 113 25.66 -19.75 -3.70
N ALA A 114 26.10 -20.77 -2.98
CA ALA A 114 26.10 -20.76 -1.52
C ALA A 114 27.51 -20.70 -0.96
N VAL A 115 27.87 -19.62 -0.27
CA VAL A 115 29.13 -19.52 0.48
C VAL A 115 28.89 -19.99 1.90
N ILE A 116 29.71 -20.94 2.36
CA ILE A 116 29.58 -21.60 3.66
C ILE A 116 30.74 -21.19 4.59
N PRO A 117 30.49 -20.78 5.84
CA PRO A 117 31.50 -20.35 6.77
C PRO A 117 32.21 -21.56 7.43
N THR A 118 33.40 -21.32 7.99
CA THR A 118 34.11 -22.35 8.77
C THR A 118 33.50 -22.62 10.14
N THR A 119 32.75 -21.66 10.70
CA THR A 119 32.16 -21.74 12.05
C THR A 119 31.01 -22.74 12.13
N ASN A 120 30.21 -22.85 11.06
CA ASN A 120 29.00 -23.67 11.00
C ASN A 120 28.90 -24.42 9.66
N PRO A 121 29.91 -25.26 9.31
CA PRO A 121 30.04 -25.77 7.96
C PRO A 121 28.91 -26.75 7.58
N THR A 122 28.62 -27.72 8.45
CA THR A 122 27.63 -28.75 8.18
C THR A 122 26.19 -28.22 8.29
N SER A 123 25.86 -27.55 9.40
CA SER A 123 24.50 -27.03 9.61
C SER A 123 24.09 -25.98 8.57
N THR A 124 25.01 -25.10 8.15
CA THR A 124 24.71 -24.12 7.09
C THR A 124 24.54 -24.76 5.73
N ALA A 125 25.33 -25.79 5.39
CA ALA A 125 25.15 -26.55 4.16
C ALA A 125 23.82 -27.31 4.15
N ILE A 126 23.45 -27.97 5.26
CA ILE A 126 22.14 -28.61 5.43
C ILE A 126 21.00 -27.65 5.23
N PHE A 127 21.04 -26.52 5.93
CA PHE A 127 19.99 -25.49 5.84
C PHE A 127 19.80 -25.00 4.42
N LYS A 128 20.90 -24.54 3.78
CA LYS A 128 20.85 -23.94 2.44
C LYS A 128 20.40 -24.95 1.38
N THR A 129 20.87 -26.19 1.43
CA THR A 129 20.46 -27.23 0.48
C THR A 129 18.99 -27.60 0.65
N LEU A 130 18.48 -27.72 1.87
CA LEU A 130 17.08 -28.04 2.13
C LEU A 130 16.11 -26.97 1.64
N ILE A 131 16.39 -25.70 1.91
CA ILE A 131 15.53 -24.62 1.43
C ILE A 131 15.57 -24.47 -0.10
N CYS A 132 16.73 -24.78 -0.74
CA CYS A 132 16.82 -24.81 -2.19
C CYS A 132 16.01 -25.96 -2.79
N LEU A 133 16.06 -27.16 -2.22
CA LEU A 133 15.24 -28.29 -2.65
C LEU A 133 13.74 -28.02 -2.51
N LYS A 134 13.32 -27.46 -1.37
CA LYS A 134 11.90 -27.10 -1.15
C LYS A 134 11.38 -26.09 -2.18
N THR A 135 12.25 -25.24 -2.71
CA THR A 135 11.91 -24.20 -3.68
C THR A 135 12.27 -24.52 -5.13
N ARG A 136 12.64 -25.77 -5.42
CA ARG A 136 13.03 -26.25 -6.77
C ARG A 136 14.24 -25.53 -7.36
N ASN A 137 15.11 -24.98 -6.52
CA ASN A 137 16.35 -24.36 -6.94
C ASN A 137 17.50 -25.38 -6.99
N GLY A 138 18.43 -25.20 -7.94
CA GLY A 138 19.73 -25.83 -7.89
C GLY A 138 20.65 -25.05 -6.96
N ILE A 139 21.65 -25.72 -6.39
CA ILE A 139 22.61 -25.07 -5.50
C ILE A 139 24.04 -25.55 -5.76
N ILE A 140 24.99 -24.62 -5.75
CA ILE A 140 26.42 -24.90 -5.80
C ILE A 140 27.09 -24.29 -4.57
N ILE A 141 27.76 -25.12 -3.81
CA ILE A 141 28.37 -24.77 -2.54
C ILE A 141 29.85 -24.39 -2.75
N SER A 142 30.23 -23.22 -2.25
CA SER A 142 31.64 -22.84 -2.04
C SER A 142 31.97 -23.00 -0.55
N PRO A 143 32.62 -24.10 -0.15
CA PRO A 143 33.01 -24.30 1.24
C PRO A 143 34.20 -23.42 1.62
N HIS A 144 34.31 -23.14 2.91
CA HIS A 144 35.55 -22.54 3.43
C HIS A 144 36.71 -23.54 3.35
N PRO A 145 37.95 -23.14 2.93
CA PRO A 145 39.07 -24.08 2.75
C PRO A 145 39.37 -24.96 3.97
N ARG A 146 39.17 -24.41 5.18
CA ARG A 146 39.42 -25.16 6.46
C ARG A 146 38.24 -26.01 6.93
N ALA A 147 37.14 -26.08 6.17
CA ALA A 147 35.95 -26.85 6.51
C ALA A 147 35.32 -27.51 5.26
N LYS A 148 36.13 -27.74 4.24
CA LYS A 148 35.66 -28.24 2.94
C LYS A 148 35.13 -29.68 3.02
N ALA A 149 35.83 -30.55 3.74
CA ALA A 149 35.49 -31.98 3.80
C ALA A 149 34.13 -32.19 4.51
N SER A 150 33.94 -31.59 5.68
CA SER A 150 32.70 -31.69 6.43
C SER A 150 31.51 -30.98 5.70
N THR A 151 31.74 -29.84 5.05
CA THR A 151 30.73 -29.17 4.25
C THR A 151 30.27 -30.04 3.08
N ILE A 152 31.20 -30.61 2.32
CA ILE A 152 30.93 -31.48 1.18
C ILE A 152 30.26 -32.77 1.63
N ALA A 153 30.68 -33.34 2.75
CA ALA A 153 30.02 -34.55 3.31
C ALA A 153 28.55 -34.28 3.61
N ALA A 154 28.21 -33.16 4.21
CA ALA A 154 26.82 -32.78 4.46
C ALA A 154 26.02 -32.64 3.16
N ALA A 155 26.57 -31.93 2.15
CA ALA A 155 25.95 -31.78 0.84
C ALA A 155 25.71 -33.11 0.10
N LYS A 156 26.68 -34.05 0.20
CA LYS A 156 26.56 -35.38 -0.37
C LYS A 156 25.40 -36.20 0.23
N VAL A 157 25.25 -36.17 1.55
CA VAL A 157 24.12 -36.86 2.23
C VAL A 157 22.78 -36.31 1.72
N VAL A 158 22.64 -34.99 1.60
CA VAL A 158 21.43 -34.36 1.09
C VAL A 158 21.18 -34.73 -0.37
N LEU A 159 22.20 -34.65 -1.23
CA LEU A 159 22.10 -35.00 -2.65
C LEU A 159 21.68 -36.46 -2.86
N GLU A 160 22.35 -37.41 -2.19
CA GLU A 160 22.08 -38.85 -2.32
C GLU A 160 20.64 -39.18 -1.92
N ALA A 161 20.17 -38.62 -0.82
CA ALA A 161 18.79 -38.83 -0.36
C ALA A 161 17.77 -38.17 -1.31
N ALA A 162 18.06 -36.98 -1.81
CA ALA A 162 17.19 -36.27 -2.75
C ALA A 162 17.07 -37.02 -4.08
N VAL A 163 18.18 -37.46 -4.65
CA VAL A 163 18.21 -38.25 -5.89
C VAL A 163 17.49 -39.58 -5.72
N LYS A 164 17.72 -40.29 -4.59
CA LYS A 164 17.01 -41.55 -4.27
C LYS A 164 15.49 -41.31 -4.18
N ALA A 165 15.06 -40.17 -3.72
CA ALA A 165 13.66 -39.77 -3.68
C ALA A 165 13.13 -39.23 -5.04
N GLY A 166 13.98 -39.16 -6.05
CA GLY A 166 13.64 -38.82 -7.43
C GLY A 166 13.97 -37.38 -7.85
N ALA A 167 14.79 -36.66 -7.12
CA ALA A 167 15.34 -35.42 -7.60
C ALA A 167 16.27 -35.65 -8.80
N PRO A 168 16.41 -34.63 -9.72
CA PRO A 168 17.34 -34.74 -10.83
C PRO A 168 18.78 -34.93 -10.33
N GLU A 169 19.52 -35.85 -10.99
CA GLU A 169 20.95 -36.04 -10.70
C GLU A 169 21.70 -34.68 -10.95
N GLY A 170 22.59 -34.33 -10.02
CA GLY A 170 23.41 -33.14 -10.12
C GLY A 170 22.74 -31.84 -9.69
N ILE A 171 21.57 -31.88 -9.04
CA ILE A 171 20.86 -30.69 -8.53
C ILE A 171 21.66 -29.94 -7.45
N ILE A 172 22.58 -30.58 -6.77
CA ILE A 172 23.50 -30.00 -5.81
C ILE A 172 24.94 -30.17 -6.31
N GLY A 173 25.72 -29.12 -6.36
CA GLY A 173 27.14 -29.14 -6.69
C GLY A 173 27.99 -28.49 -5.60
N TRP A 174 29.30 -28.62 -5.67
CA TRP A 174 30.25 -27.99 -4.77
C TRP A 174 31.61 -27.78 -5.41
N ILE A 175 32.43 -26.90 -4.82
CA ILE A 175 33.82 -26.70 -5.17
C ILE A 175 34.68 -27.59 -4.28
N ASP A 176 35.43 -28.54 -4.86
CA ASP A 176 36.29 -29.49 -4.11
C ASP A 176 37.60 -28.84 -3.62
N VAL A 177 38.13 -27.90 -4.40
CA VAL A 177 39.34 -27.15 -4.06
C VAL A 177 39.01 -25.65 -4.00
N PRO A 178 38.42 -25.18 -2.89
CA PRO A 178 37.94 -23.80 -2.82
C PRO A 178 39.10 -22.78 -2.85
N SER A 179 38.91 -21.78 -3.72
CA SER A 179 39.79 -20.60 -3.82
C SER A 179 38.92 -19.35 -3.91
N LEU A 180 39.54 -18.19 -3.66
CA LEU A 180 38.85 -16.90 -3.79
C LEU A 180 38.39 -16.66 -5.24
N GLU A 181 39.21 -17.05 -6.21
CA GLU A 181 38.92 -16.95 -7.65
C GLU A 181 37.71 -17.77 -8.02
N LEU A 182 37.67 -19.06 -7.65
CA LEU A 182 36.52 -19.95 -7.94
C LEU A 182 35.23 -19.46 -7.24
N THR A 183 35.33 -18.97 -6.00
CA THR A 183 34.21 -18.43 -5.27
C THR A 183 33.66 -17.16 -5.96
N ASN A 184 34.50 -16.25 -6.41
CA ASN A 184 34.09 -15.07 -7.14
C ASN A 184 33.47 -15.41 -8.51
N THR A 185 34.07 -16.37 -9.23
CA THR A 185 33.53 -16.87 -10.50
C THR A 185 32.16 -17.51 -10.30
N LEU A 186 31.98 -18.30 -9.25
CA LEU A 186 30.67 -18.85 -8.87
C LEU A 186 29.64 -17.74 -8.64
N MET A 187 29.98 -16.76 -7.80
CA MET A 187 29.08 -15.64 -7.48
C MET A 187 28.66 -14.85 -8.71
N GLN A 188 29.53 -14.69 -9.71
CA GLN A 188 29.23 -14.01 -10.97
C GLN A 188 28.39 -14.85 -11.95
N SER A 189 28.36 -16.17 -11.79
CA SER A 189 27.77 -17.10 -12.77
C SER A 189 26.40 -17.67 -12.39
N VAL A 190 26.00 -17.54 -11.13
CA VAL A 190 24.72 -18.02 -10.62
C VAL A 190 23.59 -16.98 -10.72
N ASP A 191 22.36 -17.37 -10.39
CA ASP A 191 21.21 -16.49 -10.46
C ASP A 191 21.00 -15.69 -9.15
N THR A 192 21.37 -16.25 -8.01
CA THR A 192 21.33 -15.59 -6.69
C THR A 192 22.39 -16.18 -5.77
N ILE A 193 22.86 -15.39 -4.83
CA ILE A 193 23.91 -15.78 -3.89
C ILE A 193 23.34 -15.85 -2.46
N LEU A 194 23.64 -16.92 -1.73
CA LEU A 194 23.46 -17.05 -0.29
C LEU A 194 24.84 -17.01 0.40
N ALA A 195 25.27 -15.83 0.82
CA ALA A 195 26.59 -15.66 1.42
C ALA A 195 26.52 -15.61 2.96
N THR A 196 27.22 -16.54 3.60
CA THR A 196 27.47 -16.49 5.05
C THR A 196 28.98 -16.54 5.26
N GLY A 197 29.53 -15.47 5.80
CA GLY A 197 30.98 -15.34 5.96
C GLY A 197 31.38 -14.01 6.60
N GLY A 198 32.69 -13.75 6.67
CA GLY A 198 33.21 -12.48 7.17
C GLY A 198 32.81 -11.29 6.28
N PRO A 199 32.94 -10.04 6.78
CA PRO A 199 32.50 -8.83 6.08
C PRO A 199 33.02 -8.69 4.65
N GLY A 200 34.29 -9.09 4.41
CA GLY A 200 34.88 -9.05 3.07
C GLY A 200 34.20 -9.97 2.06
N MET A 201 33.80 -11.16 2.48
CA MET A 201 33.07 -12.12 1.62
C MET A 201 31.65 -11.65 1.31
N VAL A 202 30.96 -11.10 2.31
CA VAL A 202 29.63 -10.51 2.13
C VAL A 202 29.70 -9.31 1.17
N LYS A 203 30.73 -8.45 1.30
CA LYS A 203 30.96 -7.34 0.37
C LYS A 203 31.22 -7.85 -1.06
N SER A 204 32.01 -8.91 -1.22
CA SER A 204 32.23 -9.54 -2.54
C SER A 204 30.93 -10.08 -3.16
N ALA A 205 30.07 -10.71 -2.35
CA ALA A 205 28.77 -11.19 -2.82
C ALA A 205 27.88 -10.05 -3.35
N TYR A 206 27.76 -8.95 -2.61
CA TYR A 206 26.97 -7.79 -3.05
C TYR A 206 27.61 -7.03 -4.22
N SER A 207 28.94 -7.15 -4.40
CA SER A 207 29.66 -6.51 -5.51
C SER A 207 29.74 -7.38 -6.77
N SER A 208 29.20 -8.60 -6.75
CA SER A 208 29.29 -9.55 -7.87
C SER A 208 28.43 -9.19 -9.09
N GLY A 209 27.51 -8.24 -8.94
CA GLY A 209 26.50 -7.91 -9.96
C GLY A 209 25.30 -8.86 -10.01
N LYS A 210 25.18 -9.77 -9.05
CA LYS A 210 24.06 -10.70 -8.90
C LYS A 210 23.25 -10.39 -7.64
N PRO A 211 21.95 -10.71 -7.60
CA PRO A 211 21.19 -10.67 -6.37
C PRO A 211 21.88 -11.49 -5.28
N ALA A 212 22.02 -10.93 -4.10
CA ALA A 212 22.67 -11.61 -2.99
C ALA A 212 21.89 -11.44 -1.68
N LEU A 213 21.89 -12.51 -0.89
CA LEU A 213 21.41 -12.55 0.48
C LEU A 213 22.64 -12.84 1.35
N GLY A 214 23.33 -11.78 1.74
CA GLY A 214 24.53 -11.83 2.56
C GLY A 214 24.23 -11.49 4.01
N VAL A 215 24.97 -12.08 4.93
CA VAL A 215 24.83 -11.86 6.36
C VAL A 215 26.12 -11.29 6.91
N GLY A 216 26.01 -10.14 7.58
CA GLY A 216 27.13 -9.46 8.23
C GLY A 216 27.57 -10.11 9.55
N ALA A 217 28.66 -9.55 10.11
CA ALA A 217 29.10 -9.90 11.47
C ALA A 217 28.09 -9.41 12.52
N GLY A 218 27.99 -10.11 13.62
CA GLY A 218 27.18 -9.73 14.77
C GLY A 218 28.02 -9.20 15.92
N ASN A 219 27.56 -8.17 16.60
CA ASN A 219 28.16 -7.67 17.84
C ASN A 219 27.07 -7.40 18.88
N THR A 220 26.36 -8.45 19.26
CA THR A 220 25.15 -8.37 20.07
C THR A 220 25.44 -7.84 21.47
N PRO A 221 24.88 -6.67 21.87
CA PRO A 221 24.85 -6.22 23.25
C PRO A 221 23.63 -6.80 23.96
N ALA A 222 23.80 -7.15 25.25
CA ALA A 222 22.72 -7.54 26.14
C ALA A 222 22.63 -6.56 27.31
N ILE A 223 21.51 -5.87 27.47
CA ILE A 223 21.27 -5.02 28.63
C ILE A 223 20.57 -5.83 29.73
N ILE A 224 21.04 -5.70 30.98
CA ILE A 224 20.36 -6.22 32.16
C ILE A 224 19.83 -5.04 32.96
N ASP A 225 18.52 -4.83 32.91
CA ASP A 225 17.82 -3.78 33.66
C ASP A 225 17.69 -4.12 35.14
N GLU A 226 17.55 -3.11 35.98
CA GLU A 226 17.38 -3.30 37.43
C GLU A 226 16.15 -4.13 37.81
N SER A 227 15.15 -4.22 36.92
CA SER A 227 13.92 -5.00 37.13
C SER A 227 14.02 -6.43 36.61
N ALA A 228 15.16 -6.83 35.98
CA ALA A 228 15.34 -8.13 35.40
C ALA A 228 15.37 -9.25 36.48
N ASP A 229 14.94 -10.44 36.08
CA ASP A 229 15.29 -11.64 36.80
C ASP A 229 16.78 -11.96 36.52
N ILE A 230 17.63 -11.68 37.48
CA ILE A 230 19.08 -11.83 37.39
C ILE A 230 19.46 -13.29 37.06
N ILE A 231 18.79 -14.26 37.69
CA ILE A 231 19.09 -15.69 37.51
C ILE A 231 18.76 -16.09 36.07
N LEU A 232 17.60 -15.68 35.56
CA LEU A 232 17.20 -15.93 34.19
C LEU A 232 18.18 -15.26 33.20
N ALA A 233 18.51 -14.00 33.41
CA ALA A 233 19.40 -13.23 32.55
C ALA A 233 20.78 -13.86 32.44
N VAL A 234 21.43 -14.14 33.58
CA VAL A 234 22.75 -14.73 33.63
C VAL A 234 22.77 -16.13 33.02
N ASN A 235 21.81 -16.99 33.37
CA ASN A 235 21.70 -18.32 32.77
C ASN A 235 21.53 -18.28 31.25
N SER A 236 20.67 -17.39 30.76
CA SER A 236 20.42 -17.22 29.33
C SER A 236 21.68 -16.79 28.59
N ILE A 237 22.43 -15.83 29.14
CA ILE A 237 23.65 -15.33 28.57
C ILE A 237 24.74 -16.41 28.57
N ILE A 238 24.91 -17.13 29.68
CA ILE A 238 25.86 -18.25 29.76
C ILE A 238 25.51 -19.32 28.73
N HIS A 239 24.24 -19.75 28.69
CA HIS A 239 23.77 -20.75 27.73
C HIS A 239 24.06 -20.32 26.27
N SER A 240 23.72 -19.07 25.93
CA SER A 240 23.96 -18.51 24.61
C SER A 240 25.45 -18.41 24.27
N LYS A 241 26.25 -17.90 25.18
CA LYS A 241 27.68 -17.60 24.94
C LYS A 241 28.57 -18.86 24.95
N THR A 242 28.16 -19.91 25.65
CA THR A 242 28.90 -21.18 25.65
C THR A 242 28.47 -22.14 24.56
N PHE A 243 27.30 -21.94 23.94
CA PHE A 243 26.80 -22.80 22.89
C PHE A 243 27.75 -22.79 21.69
N ASP A 244 28.29 -23.95 21.40
CA ASP A 244 29.32 -24.18 20.38
C ASP A 244 30.51 -23.21 20.51
N ASN A 245 30.90 -22.92 21.77
CA ASN A 245 31.93 -21.95 22.13
C ASN A 245 31.70 -20.54 21.51
N GLY A 246 30.45 -20.08 21.50
CA GLY A 246 30.09 -18.73 21.07
C GLY A 246 30.14 -18.46 19.56
N MET A 247 30.09 -19.51 18.74
CA MET A 247 30.21 -19.37 17.28
C MET A 247 28.90 -19.09 16.55
N ILE A 248 27.80 -18.78 17.22
CA ILE A 248 26.64 -18.20 16.54
C ILE A 248 26.81 -16.68 16.51
N CYS A 249 26.66 -16.09 15.33
CA CYS A 249 26.85 -14.65 15.12
C CYS A 249 25.88 -13.76 15.93
N ALA A 250 24.77 -14.32 16.41
CA ALA A 250 23.83 -13.65 17.30
C ALA A 250 24.21 -13.75 18.80
N SER A 251 25.30 -14.48 19.16
CA SER A 251 25.67 -14.62 20.57
C SER A 251 26.11 -13.28 21.17
N GLU A 252 25.84 -13.12 22.45
CA GLU A 252 26.18 -11.91 23.20
C GLU A 252 27.70 -11.67 23.16
N GLN A 253 28.10 -10.48 22.78
CA GLN A 253 29.50 -10.04 22.76
C GLN A 253 29.81 -9.15 23.97
N SER A 254 28.77 -8.47 24.47
CA SER A 254 28.85 -7.52 25.57
C SER A 254 27.61 -7.64 26.45
N VAL A 255 27.80 -7.55 27.76
CA VAL A 255 26.70 -7.36 28.71
C VAL A 255 26.82 -6.00 29.37
N ILE A 256 25.72 -5.25 29.38
CA ILE A 256 25.64 -3.90 29.95
C ILE A 256 24.70 -3.99 31.14
N VAL A 257 25.20 -3.80 32.34
CA VAL A 257 24.45 -4.02 33.58
C VAL A 257 24.22 -2.69 34.28
N LEU A 258 22.98 -2.43 34.68
CA LEU A 258 22.67 -1.24 35.46
C LEU A 258 23.32 -1.30 36.86
N ASP A 259 23.84 -0.16 37.32
CA ASP A 259 24.62 -0.03 38.55
C ASP A 259 23.97 -0.70 39.76
N LYS A 260 22.67 -0.53 39.93
CA LYS A 260 21.92 -1.10 41.10
C LYS A 260 21.98 -2.61 41.20
N VAL A 261 22.16 -3.32 40.10
CA VAL A 261 22.20 -4.80 40.05
C VAL A 261 23.57 -5.35 39.62
N TYR A 262 24.53 -4.48 39.39
CA TYR A 262 25.83 -4.85 38.81
C TYR A 262 26.56 -5.91 39.64
N ASP A 263 26.71 -5.67 40.93
CA ASP A 263 27.45 -6.59 41.83
C ASP A 263 26.71 -7.94 41.98
N ALA A 264 25.38 -7.92 41.99
CA ALA A 264 24.58 -9.13 42.07
C ALA A 264 24.70 -9.98 40.76
N VAL A 265 24.68 -9.32 39.60
CA VAL A 265 24.90 -9.98 38.29
C VAL A 265 26.29 -10.55 38.20
N LYS A 266 27.32 -9.80 38.61
CA LYS A 266 28.70 -10.25 38.64
C LYS A 266 28.91 -11.47 39.55
N ALA A 267 28.33 -11.42 40.72
CA ALA A 267 28.36 -12.55 41.66
C ALA A 267 27.65 -13.79 41.11
N GLU A 268 26.53 -13.62 40.40
CA GLU A 268 25.79 -14.73 39.78
C GLU A 268 26.57 -15.34 38.61
N PHE A 269 27.26 -14.56 37.81
CA PHE A 269 28.17 -15.09 36.78
C PHE A 269 29.31 -15.90 37.38
N ALA A 270 29.99 -15.38 38.40
CA ALA A 270 31.05 -16.09 39.08
C ALA A 270 30.57 -17.41 39.73
N LYS A 271 29.42 -17.37 40.40
CA LYS A 271 28.80 -18.54 41.05
C LYS A 271 28.51 -19.65 40.03
N ARG A 272 28.23 -19.30 38.77
CA ARG A 272 27.91 -20.25 37.70
C ARG A 272 29.10 -20.68 36.87
N GLY A 273 30.31 -20.36 37.33
CA GLY A 273 31.56 -20.84 36.72
C GLY A 273 32.11 -19.95 35.61
N CYS A 274 31.68 -18.68 35.54
CA CYS A 274 32.37 -17.70 34.74
C CYS A 274 33.58 -17.12 35.49
N TYR A 275 34.65 -16.87 34.80
CA TYR A 275 35.85 -16.32 35.39
C TYR A 275 35.92 -14.81 35.14
N ILE A 276 35.95 -14.01 36.19
CA ILE A 276 36.07 -12.58 36.13
C ILE A 276 37.58 -12.24 36.16
N LEU A 277 38.04 -11.68 35.02
CA LEU A 277 39.44 -11.31 34.85
C LEU A 277 39.83 -10.13 35.77
N ASN A 278 41.00 -10.19 36.38
CA ASN A 278 41.59 -9.02 37.05
C ASN A 278 42.24 -8.07 36.05
N SER A 279 42.72 -6.90 36.48
CA SER A 279 43.25 -5.87 35.60
C SER A 279 44.46 -6.33 34.77
N GLU A 280 45.37 -7.16 35.32
CA GLU A 280 46.51 -7.69 34.61
C GLU A 280 46.07 -8.77 33.59
N GLU A 281 45.13 -9.60 33.95
CA GLU A 281 44.60 -10.65 33.09
C GLU A 281 43.80 -10.06 31.90
N ILE A 282 43.03 -8.99 32.12
CA ILE A 282 42.35 -8.24 31.08
C ILE A 282 43.34 -7.78 30.00
N GLU A 283 44.51 -7.20 30.38
CA GLU A 283 45.52 -6.77 29.46
C GLU A 283 46.10 -7.92 28.63
N LYS A 284 46.28 -9.09 29.22
CA LYS A 284 46.76 -10.29 28.52
C LYS A 284 45.72 -10.83 27.53
N VAL A 285 44.47 -10.91 27.96
CA VAL A 285 43.35 -11.37 27.10
C VAL A 285 43.10 -10.36 25.98
N ARG A 286 43.10 -9.04 26.27
CA ARG A 286 42.97 -7.97 25.29
C ARG A 286 43.91 -8.14 24.09
N LYS A 287 45.21 -8.35 24.35
CA LYS A 287 46.23 -8.61 23.34
C LYS A 287 46.07 -9.90 22.59
N THR A 288 45.24 -10.80 23.08
CA THR A 288 44.93 -12.12 22.47
C THR A 288 43.70 -12.06 21.58
N ILE A 289 42.73 -11.17 21.85
CA ILE A 289 41.44 -11.08 21.09
C ILE A 289 41.71 -10.53 19.68
N ILE A 290 42.40 -9.39 19.59
CA ILE A 290 42.70 -8.71 18.31
C ILE A 290 44.18 -8.75 18.04
N ILE A 291 44.55 -9.20 16.84
CA ILE A 291 45.97 -9.21 16.36
C ILE A 291 46.01 -8.47 15.04
N ASN A 292 46.84 -7.46 14.95
CA ASN A 292 46.99 -6.63 13.74
C ASN A 292 45.66 -6.04 13.24
N GLY A 293 44.79 -5.63 14.15
CA GLY A 293 43.51 -5.02 13.83
C GLY A 293 42.42 -6.00 13.36
N ALA A 294 42.64 -7.30 13.44
CA ALA A 294 41.71 -8.33 13.07
C ALA A 294 41.46 -9.35 14.21
N LEU A 295 40.28 -9.96 14.23
CA LEU A 295 39.97 -11.03 15.17
C LEU A 295 40.97 -12.17 15.06
N ASN A 296 41.55 -12.57 16.18
CA ASN A 296 42.47 -13.69 16.22
C ASN A 296 41.79 -15.03 15.90
N ALA A 297 42.06 -15.56 14.74
CA ALA A 297 41.45 -16.82 14.30
C ALA A 297 41.74 -18.02 15.26
N LYS A 298 42.73 -17.94 16.14
CA LYS A 298 43.08 -19.00 17.09
C LYS A 298 42.17 -19.07 18.30
N ILE A 299 41.36 -18.02 18.58
CA ILE A 299 40.39 -18.04 19.68
C ILE A 299 39.00 -18.44 19.23
N VAL A 300 38.69 -18.36 17.92
CA VAL A 300 37.35 -18.64 17.38
C VAL A 300 36.99 -20.08 17.70
N GLY A 301 35.85 -20.26 18.37
CA GLY A 301 35.31 -21.58 18.73
C GLY A 301 36.12 -22.35 19.75
N GLN A 302 37.08 -21.71 20.45
CA GLN A 302 37.85 -22.33 21.51
C GLN A 302 37.18 -22.21 22.89
N SER A 303 37.45 -23.11 23.79
CA SER A 303 36.97 -23.00 25.18
C SER A 303 37.62 -21.82 25.92
N ALA A 304 36.95 -21.31 26.94
CA ALA A 304 37.50 -20.23 27.80
C ALA A 304 38.87 -20.61 28.39
N TYR A 305 39.04 -21.86 28.77
CA TYR A 305 40.30 -22.39 29.27
C TYR A 305 41.42 -22.31 28.22
N ASN A 306 41.19 -22.72 26.98
CA ASN A 306 42.17 -22.69 25.90
C ASN A 306 42.57 -21.25 25.56
N ILE A 307 41.59 -20.32 25.58
CA ILE A 307 41.82 -18.91 25.31
C ILE A 307 42.69 -18.28 26.43
N ALA A 308 42.35 -18.58 27.68
CA ALA A 308 43.13 -18.14 28.83
C ALA A 308 44.57 -18.65 28.77
N LYS A 309 44.76 -19.92 28.45
CA LYS A 309 46.08 -20.54 28.26
C LYS A 309 46.86 -19.84 27.14
N LEU A 310 46.20 -19.54 26.02
CA LEU A 310 46.82 -18.79 24.91
C LEU A 310 47.23 -17.38 25.33
N ALA A 311 46.45 -16.73 26.19
CA ALA A 311 46.73 -15.41 26.75
C ALA A 311 47.76 -15.42 27.89
N GLY A 312 48.17 -16.57 28.38
CA GLY A 312 49.07 -16.70 29.55
C GLY A 312 48.34 -16.34 30.89
N VAL A 313 47.07 -16.69 30.99
CA VAL A 313 46.25 -16.49 32.18
C VAL A 313 45.85 -17.87 32.73
N GLU A 314 46.00 -18.06 34.03
CA GLU A 314 45.64 -19.30 34.73
C GLU A 314 44.16 -19.23 35.17
N VAL A 315 43.35 -20.13 34.67
CA VAL A 315 41.93 -20.25 35.06
C VAL A 315 41.58 -21.71 35.29
N PRO A 316 40.51 -22.02 36.05
CA PRO A 316 40.02 -23.38 36.18
C PRO A 316 39.67 -23.99 34.80
N GLU A 317 39.98 -25.25 34.60
CA GLU A 317 39.65 -25.96 33.34
C GLU A 317 38.14 -25.94 33.05
N THR A 318 37.34 -25.81 34.11
CA THR A 318 35.85 -25.73 34.07
C THR A 318 35.32 -24.34 33.82
N ALA A 319 36.20 -23.33 33.62
CA ALA A 319 35.78 -21.94 33.34
C ALA A 319 34.91 -21.90 32.06
N LYS A 320 33.70 -21.31 32.17
CA LYS A 320 32.75 -21.29 31.08
C LYS A 320 32.93 -20.10 30.14
N ILE A 321 33.16 -18.93 30.73
CA ILE A 321 33.34 -17.65 30.03
C ILE A 321 34.41 -16.84 30.71
N LEU A 322 35.29 -16.17 29.97
CA LEU A 322 36.17 -15.14 30.46
C LEU A 322 35.48 -13.78 30.39
N ILE A 323 35.26 -13.13 31.50
CA ILE A 323 34.58 -11.84 31.58
C ILE A 323 35.61 -10.74 31.89
N GLY A 324 35.71 -9.76 30.98
CA GLY A 324 36.49 -8.54 31.18
C GLY A 324 35.57 -7.39 31.56
N GLU A 325 35.80 -6.78 32.73
CA GLU A 325 35.16 -5.52 33.12
C GLU A 325 35.91 -4.37 32.43
N VAL A 326 35.23 -3.73 31.49
CA VAL A 326 35.79 -2.67 30.62
C VAL A 326 34.86 -1.47 30.57
N GLU A 327 35.41 -0.30 30.24
CA GLU A 327 34.66 0.96 30.25
C GLU A 327 34.32 1.47 28.84
N SER A 328 35.29 1.41 27.94
CA SER A 328 35.14 1.90 26.58
C SER A 328 34.32 0.96 25.71
N VAL A 329 33.37 1.53 24.98
CA VAL A 329 32.46 0.83 24.02
C VAL A 329 32.87 1.03 22.56
N ASP A 330 33.93 1.80 22.29
CA ASP A 330 34.44 1.97 20.92
C ASP A 330 35.42 0.87 20.52
N LEU A 331 35.70 0.76 19.23
CA LEU A 331 36.56 -0.30 18.67
C LEU A 331 38.06 -0.16 19.00
N SER A 332 38.47 0.86 19.74
CA SER A 332 39.83 0.90 20.32
C SER A 332 39.95 -0.05 21.52
N GLU A 333 38.84 -0.49 22.09
CA GLU A 333 38.77 -1.52 23.12
C GLU A 333 38.50 -2.88 22.46
N GLU A 334 39.44 -3.82 22.58
CA GLU A 334 39.38 -5.12 21.94
C GLU A 334 38.18 -5.97 22.43
N PHE A 335 37.79 -5.81 23.71
CA PHE A 335 36.59 -6.46 24.26
C PHE A 335 35.29 -5.95 23.62
N ALA A 336 35.28 -4.78 23.00
CA ALA A 336 34.10 -4.25 22.31
C ALA A 336 33.81 -4.93 20.96
N HIS A 337 34.78 -5.68 20.40
CA HIS A 337 34.61 -6.37 19.12
C HIS A 337 33.80 -7.67 19.21
N GLU A 338 33.36 -8.19 18.04
CA GLU A 338 32.91 -9.55 17.90
C GLU A 338 34.05 -10.52 18.17
N LYS A 339 33.80 -11.54 18.99
CA LYS A 339 34.88 -12.45 19.44
C LYS A 339 34.69 -13.90 19.00
N LEU A 340 33.44 -14.32 18.64
CA LEU A 340 33.08 -15.67 18.24
C LEU A 340 33.68 -16.75 19.16
N SER A 341 33.67 -16.49 20.45
CA SER A 341 34.33 -17.30 21.49
C SER A 341 33.70 -16.97 22.85
N PRO A 342 33.89 -17.81 23.90
CA PRO A 342 33.40 -17.55 25.24
C PRO A 342 34.22 -16.48 26.02
N VAL A 343 34.38 -15.31 25.40
CA VAL A 343 34.93 -14.09 25.97
C VAL A 343 33.86 -13.01 25.93
N LEU A 344 33.54 -12.38 27.05
CA LEU A 344 32.45 -11.42 27.19
C LEU A 344 32.95 -10.12 27.82
N ALA A 345 32.59 -8.99 27.22
CA ALA A 345 32.77 -7.68 27.83
C ALA A 345 31.65 -7.43 28.85
N MET A 346 31.97 -6.87 30.00
CA MET A 346 31.00 -6.45 31.00
C MET A 346 31.13 -4.97 31.31
N TYR A 347 30.08 -4.23 31.01
CA TYR A 347 29.98 -2.79 31.19
C TYR A 347 29.07 -2.45 32.35
N LYS A 348 29.42 -1.41 33.08
CA LYS A 348 28.55 -0.83 34.09
C LYS A 348 27.83 0.38 33.51
N ALA A 349 26.51 0.48 33.71
CA ALA A 349 25.71 1.63 33.28
C ALA A 349 25.04 2.29 34.48
N LYS A 350 25.09 3.61 34.57
CA LYS A 350 24.50 4.38 35.66
C LYS A 350 22.96 4.26 35.71
N ASP A 351 22.34 4.21 34.54
CA ASP A 351 20.90 4.12 34.37
C ASP A 351 20.56 3.48 33.00
N PHE A 352 19.29 3.35 32.67
CA PHE A 352 18.84 2.73 31.42
C PHE A 352 19.25 3.54 30.16
N GLU A 353 19.23 4.85 30.24
CA GLU A 353 19.64 5.74 29.13
C GLU A 353 21.12 5.56 28.80
N ASP A 354 21.99 5.49 29.80
CA ASP A 354 23.41 5.20 29.65
C ASP A 354 23.64 3.79 29.09
N ALA A 355 22.88 2.80 29.56
CA ALA A 355 22.95 1.44 29.00
C ALA A 355 22.56 1.39 27.52
N LEU A 356 21.48 2.10 27.16
CA LEU A 356 21.01 2.19 25.78
C LEU A 356 22.04 2.91 24.90
N ALA A 357 22.65 4.00 25.39
CA ALA A 357 23.71 4.72 24.65
C ALA A 357 24.91 3.81 24.37
N LYS A 358 25.37 3.04 25.36
CA LYS A 358 26.44 2.06 25.21
C LYS A 358 26.08 0.97 24.20
N ALA A 359 24.88 0.42 24.27
CA ALA A 359 24.39 -0.60 23.35
C ALA A 359 24.33 -0.08 21.91
N LYS A 360 23.86 1.16 21.70
CA LYS A 360 23.81 1.82 20.39
C LYS A 360 25.20 1.99 19.79
N GLN A 361 26.17 2.41 20.59
CA GLN A 361 27.57 2.59 20.14
C GLN A 361 28.18 1.26 19.72
N LEU A 362 28.05 0.20 20.54
CA LEU A 362 28.55 -1.14 20.23
C LEU A 362 27.99 -1.68 18.90
N ILE A 363 26.69 -1.42 18.63
CA ILE A 363 26.07 -1.82 17.35
C ILE A 363 26.55 -0.94 16.20
N ALA A 364 26.70 0.37 16.40
CA ALA A 364 27.13 1.30 15.35
C ALA A 364 28.54 0.98 14.84
N ASP A 365 29.42 0.58 15.74
CA ASP A 365 30.83 0.30 15.44
C ASP A 365 31.04 -1.10 14.85
N GLY A 366 30.15 -2.07 15.14
CA GLY A 366 30.28 -3.40 14.56
C GLY A 366 29.06 -4.29 14.81
N GLY A 367 28.20 -4.51 13.86
CA GLY A 367 27.01 -5.36 14.03
C GLY A 367 25.68 -4.68 13.71
N LEU A 368 25.75 -3.55 13.01
CA LEU A 368 24.53 -2.85 12.53
C LEU A 368 23.57 -3.82 11.85
N GLY A 369 22.29 -3.71 12.24
CA GLY A 369 21.22 -4.52 11.70
C GLY A 369 21.14 -5.95 12.23
N HIS A 370 22.10 -6.44 13.01
CA HIS A 370 22.11 -7.86 13.40
C HIS A 370 21.15 -8.18 14.53
N THR A 371 21.57 -8.16 15.79
CA THR A 371 20.79 -8.59 16.94
C THR A 371 21.11 -7.76 18.17
N SER A 372 20.10 -7.51 19.02
CA SER A 372 20.25 -6.91 20.34
C SER A 372 19.37 -7.61 21.36
N SER A 373 19.73 -7.59 22.63
CA SER A 373 19.03 -8.29 23.71
C SER A 373 18.80 -7.39 24.92
N LEU A 374 17.66 -7.58 25.58
CA LEU A 374 17.28 -6.86 26.79
C LEU A 374 16.64 -7.83 27.78
N TYR A 375 17.17 -7.86 29.01
CA TYR A 375 16.59 -8.58 30.14
C TYR A 375 15.91 -7.56 31.07
N ILE A 376 14.61 -7.72 31.29
CA ILE A 376 13.76 -6.73 31.93
C ILE A 376 12.44 -7.34 32.39
N ASN A 377 11.77 -6.71 33.35
CA ASN A 377 10.40 -7.10 33.69
C ASN A 377 9.39 -6.59 32.65
N THR A 378 8.88 -7.50 31.83
CA THR A 378 7.97 -7.16 30.70
C THR A 378 6.57 -6.68 31.15
N LEU A 379 6.20 -6.92 32.41
CA LEU A 379 4.90 -6.49 32.92
C LEU A 379 4.92 -5.04 33.39
N THR A 380 6.04 -4.59 33.96
CA THR A 380 6.16 -3.28 34.61
C THR A 380 6.95 -2.24 33.82
N GLN A 381 7.75 -2.63 32.83
CA GLN A 381 8.70 -1.77 32.14
C GLN A 381 8.42 -1.65 30.63
N LYS A 382 7.18 -1.53 30.25
CA LYS A 382 6.77 -1.46 28.83
C LYS A 382 7.41 -0.27 28.09
N GLU A 383 7.49 0.87 28.73
CA GLU A 383 8.08 2.09 28.16
C GLU A 383 9.58 1.92 27.84
N LYS A 384 10.34 1.30 28.75
CA LYS A 384 11.77 1.00 28.50
C LYS A 384 11.95 -0.01 27.33
N ILE A 385 11.04 -0.97 27.20
CA ILE A 385 11.07 -1.93 26.09
C ILE A 385 10.81 -1.21 24.78
N GLU A 386 9.82 -0.31 24.75
CA GLU A 386 9.51 0.51 23.59
C GLU A 386 10.65 1.44 23.22
N GLU A 387 11.26 2.10 24.21
CA GLU A 387 12.44 2.91 24.03
C GLU A 387 13.60 2.10 23.47
N PHE A 388 13.83 0.88 23.97
CA PHE A 388 14.88 -0.01 23.49
C PHE A 388 14.71 -0.35 22.00
N TYR A 389 13.55 -0.93 21.61
CA TYR A 389 13.39 -1.35 20.21
C TYR A 389 13.29 -0.17 19.23
N SER A 390 12.82 0.98 19.67
CA SER A 390 12.76 2.19 18.86
C SER A 390 14.12 2.81 18.57
N ASN A 391 15.08 2.59 19.46
CA ASN A 391 16.43 3.16 19.35
C ASN A 391 17.47 2.20 18.78
N MET A 392 17.30 0.88 18.93
CA MET A 392 18.28 -0.11 18.45
C MET A 392 18.15 -0.35 16.96
N LYS A 393 19.21 -0.08 16.21
CA LYS A 393 19.27 -0.37 14.76
C LYS A 393 19.64 -1.83 14.52
N THR A 394 18.80 -2.75 14.98
CA THR A 394 18.94 -4.20 14.81
C THR A 394 17.64 -4.80 14.29
N CYS A 395 17.73 -5.79 13.40
CA CYS A 395 16.56 -6.46 12.83
C CYS A 395 15.94 -7.50 13.78
N ARG A 396 16.71 -7.94 14.78
CA ARG A 396 16.24 -8.86 15.84
C ARG A 396 16.47 -8.21 17.20
N VAL A 397 15.39 -7.94 17.88
CA VAL A 397 15.37 -7.44 19.25
C VAL A 397 14.80 -8.55 20.13
N LEU A 398 15.61 -9.08 21.02
CA LEU A 398 15.24 -10.23 21.84
C LEU A 398 15.02 -9.78 23.29
N ILE A 399 13.88 -10.15 23.86
CA ILE A 399 13.54 -9.81 25.23
C ILE A 399 13.55 -11.08 26.09
N ASN A 400 14.32 -11.09 27.18
CA ASN A 400 14.47 -12.19 28.14
C ASN A 400 14.79 -13.54 27.47
N THR A 401 15.61 -13.51 26.42
CA THR A 401 15.86 -14.66 25.55
C THR A 401 17.37 -14.81 25.29
N PRO A 402 17.96 -16.03 25.37
CA PRO A 402 19.32 -16.27 24.94
C PRO A 402 19.51 -15.87 23.48
N SER A 403 20.47 -14.99 23.18
CA SER A 403 20.56 -14.39 21.86
C SER A 403 20.92 -15.36 20.75
N SER A 404 21.81 -16.34 21.00
CA SER A 404 22.21 -17.33 20.00
C SER A 404 21.02 -18.15 19.51
N GLN A 405 20.37 -18.84 20.44
CA GLN A 405 19.26 -19.72 20.11
C GLN A 405 17.97 -18.96 19.79
N GLY A 406 17.76 -17.81 20.44
CA GLY A 406 16.60 -16.97 20.15
C GLY A 406 16.69 -16.31 18.78
N GLY A 407 17.86 -15.86 18.36
CA GLY A 407 18.08 -15.19 17.08
C GLY A 407 17.89 -16.09 15.87
N ILE A 408 18.26 -17.37 15.96
CA ILE A 408 18.03 -18.32 14.86
C ILE A 408 16.57 -18.72 14.68
N GLY A 409 15.70 -18.43 15.67
CA GLY A 409 14.24 -18.59 15.57
C GLY A 409 13.70 -19.97 15.97
N ASP A 410 12.38 -20.03 16.16
CA ASP A 410 11.58 -21.25 16.43
C ASP A 410 11.95 -22.06 17.71
N LEU A 411 12.79 -21.53 18.59
CA LEU A 411 13.15 -22.16 19.85
C LEU A 411 12.49 -21.50 21.06
N TYR A 412 12.59 -20.18 21.15
CA TYR A 412 12.01 -19.36 22.23
C TYR A 412 10.79 -18.56 21.76
N ASN A 413 10.69 -18.28 20.46
CA ASN A 413 9.53 -17.68 19.84
C ASN A 413 9.19 -18.44 18.55
N PHE A 414 8.08 -19.19 18.56
CA PHE A 414 7.65 -20.07 17.46
C PHE A 414 7.16 -19.31 16.20
N LYS A 415 7.02 -17.98 16.27
CA LYS A 415 6.68 -17.13 15.11
C LYS A 415 7.91 -16.56 14.41
N LEU A 416 9.04 -16.48 15.10
CA LEU A 416 10.30 -16.12 14.46
C LEU A 416 10.79 -17.30 13.61
N ALA A 417 10.89 -17.09 12.30
CA ALA A 417 11.23 -18.16 11.36
C ALA A 417 12.63 -18.74 11.64
N PRO A 418 12.77 -20.07 11.65
CA PRO A 418 14.06 -20.73 11.84
C PRO A 418 14.98 -20.45 10.64
N SER A 419 16.22 -20.07 10.92
CA SER A 419 17.22 -19.81 9.89
C SER A 419 18.64 -19.87 10.44
N LEU A 420 19.57 -20.24 9.55
CA LEU A 420 21.01 -20.08 9.77
C LEU A 420 21.62 -18.98 8.88
N THR A 421 20.76 -18.11 8.35
CA THR A 421 21.16 -16.91 7.58
C THR A 421 20.32 -15.74 8.08
N LEU A 422 20.94 -14.92 8.95
CA LEU A 422 20.25 -13.88 9.72
C LEU A 422 20.42 -12.51 9.06
N GLY A 423 19.49 -12.09 8.23
CA GLY A 423 19.55 -10.81 7.51
C GLY A 423 19.65 -9.61 8.46
N CYS A 424 20.45 -8.61 8.07
CA CYS A 424 20.73 -7.40 8.86
C CYS A 424 20.11 -6.13 8.28
N GLY A 425 19.29 -6.26 7.22
CA GLY A 425 18.61 -5.15 6.57
C GLY A 425 19.57 -4.10 5.99
N SER A 426 19.01 -2.99 5.57
CA SER A 426 19.79 -1.87 5.02
C SER A 426 20.81 -1.29 6.02
N TRP A 427 20.52 -1.38 7.32
CA TRP A 427 21.47 -0.94 8.35
C TRP A 427 22.79 -1.74 8.32
N GLY A 428 22.69 -3.05 8.09
CA GLY A 428 23.84 -3.94 7.93
C GLY A 428 24.32 -4.08 6.49
N GLY A 429 23.86 -3.24 5.56
CA GLY A 429 24.19 -3.35 4.13
C GLY A 429 23.66 -4.62 3.47
N ASN A 430 22.53 -5.18 3.97
CA ASN A 430 21.94 -6.41 3.47
C ASN A 430 20.62 -6.15 2.73
N SER A 431 20.28 -7.05 1.81
CA SER A 431 19.02 -7.02 1.05
C SER A 431 17.80 -7.52 1.85
N VAL A 432 18.02 -8.16 3.00
CA VAL A 432 16.98 -8.79 3.81
C VAL A 432 17.14 -8.38 5.27
N SER A 433 16.03 -7.97 5.91
CA SER A 433 15.96 -7.56 7.32
C SER A 433 15.44 -8.65 8.27
N GLU A 434 15.25 -9.86 7.79
CA GLU A 434 14.66 -10.96 8.55
C GLU A 434 15.46 -12.26 8.39
N ASN A 435 15.06 -13.29 9.12
CA ASN A 435 15.61 -14.61 8.97
C ASN A 435 15.32 -15.16 7.57
N VAL A 436 16.38 -15.48 6.82
CA VAL A 436 16.24 -15.98 5.44
C VAL A 436 15.58 -17.35 5.45
N GLY A 437 14.57 -17.53 4.60
CA GLY A 437 13.83 -18.79 4.43
C GLY A 437 13.37 -18.98 2.98
N ILE A 438 12.48 -19.93 2.75
CA ILE A 438 12.03 -20.32 1.40
C ILE A 438 11.46 -19.18 0.58
N LYS A 439 10.77 -18.20 1.19
CA LYS A 439 10.18 -17.07 0.48
C LYS A 439 11.19 -16.19 -0.25
N HIS A 440 12.44 -16.19 0.22
CA HIS A 440 13.54 -15.43 -0.38
C HIS A 440 14.19 -16.14 -1.57
N LEU A 441 13.80 -17.40 -1.81
CA LEU A 441 14.30 -18.25 -2.90
C LEU A 441 13.22 -18.55 -3.94
N LEU A 442 12.20 -17.71 -4.01
CA LEU A 442 11.09 -17.83 -4.94
C LEU A 442 10.86 -16.51 -5.68
N ASN A 443 10.61 -16.61 -6.98
CA ASN A 443 10.00 -15.55 -7.76
C ASN A 443 8.48 -15.64 -7.63
N ILE A 444 7.85 -14.49 -7.45
CA ILE A 444 6.38 -14.38 -7.37
C ILE A 444 5.88 -13.75 -8.66
N LYS A 445 5.15 -14.53 -9.47
CA LYS A 445 4.41 -14.00 -10.62
C LYS A 445 3.03 -13.56 -10.16
N THR A 446 2.67 -12.33 -10.44
CA THR A 446 1.29 -11.85 -10.26
C THR A 446 0.56 -11.94 -11.59
N VAL A 447 -0.50 -12.74 -11.64
CA VAL A 447 -1.44 -12.80 -12.75
C VAL A 447 -2.62 -11.92 -12.37
N ALA A 448 -2.86 -10.88 -13.14
CA ALA A 448 -3.97 -9.96 -12.94
C ALA A 448 -4.91 -10.05 -14.13
N GLU A 449 -6.15 -10.44 -13.88
CA GLU A 449 -7.21 -10.51 -14.86
C GLU A 449 -8.07 -9.24 -14.77
N ARG A 450 -8.48 -8.71 -15.91
CA ARG A 450 -9.43 -7.59 -15.96
C ARG A 450 -10.75 -7.98 -15.31
N ARG A 451 -11.27 -7.12 -14.43
CA ARG A 451 -12.57 -7.31 -13.77
C ARG A 451 -13.47 -6.12 -13.99
N GLU A 452 -14.76 -6.42 -14.22
CA GLU A 452 -15.83 -5.44 -14.44
C GLU A 452 -16.98 -5.63 -13.44
N ASN A 453 -16.67 -6.11 -12.25
CA ASN A 453 -17.64 -6.52 -11.23
C ASN A 453 -17.86 -5.49 -10.13
N MET A 454 -17.50 -4.22 -10.36
CA MET A 454 -17.56 -3.16 -9.36
C MET A 454 -18.39 -1.96 -9.80
N LEU A 455 -19.54 -2.20 -10.42
CA LEU A 455 -20.50 -1.16 -10.72
C LEU A 455 -21.66 -1.22 -9.72
N TRP A 456 -22.19 -0.06 -9.36
CA TRP A 456 -23.36 0.10 -8.52
C TRP A 456 -24.19 1.31 -8.96
N PHE A 457 -25.47 1.34 -8.53
CA PHE A 457 -26.33 2.49 -8.71
C PHE A 457 -26.74 3.02 -7.33
N ARG A 458 -26.57 4.31 -7.10
CA ARG A 458 -26.98 4.99 -5.86
C ARG A 458 -27.88 6.18 -6.16
N ALA A 459 -28.92 6.33 -5.36
CA ALA A 459 -29.89 7.42 -5.39
C ALA A 459 -30.27 7.77 -3.94
N PRO A 460 -30.93 8.92 -3.69
CA PRO A 460 -31.52 9.22 -2.39
C PRO A 460 -32.42 8.09 -1.88
N GLU A 461 -32.51 7.94 -0.57
CA GLU A 461 -33.40 6.96 0.06
C GLU A 461 -34.84 7.14 -0.37
N LYS A 462 -35.26 8.41 -0.59
CA LYS A 462 -36.60 8.79 -1.10
C LYS A 462 -36.50 9.97 -2.05
N VAL A 463 -37.30 9.92 -3.11
CA VAL A 463 -37.53 11.04 -4.01
C VAL A 463 -39.02 11.27 -4.11
N TYR A 464 -39.51 12.35 -3.50
CA TYR A 464 -40.90 12.78 -3.67
C TYR A 464 -41.04 13.52 -4.99
N ILE A 465 -41.98 13.09 -5.80
CA ILE A 465 -42.30 13.67 -7.11
C ILE A 465 -43.80 13.91 -7.20
N LYS A 466 -44.27 14.90 -7.81
CA LYS A 466 -45.58 15.37 -8.09
C LYS A 466 -45.84 16.78 -7.54
N ARG A 467 -46.64 17.51 -8.28
CA ARG A 467 -47.08 18.82 -7.88
C ARG A 467 -47.80 18.77 -6.51
N GLY A 468 -47.34 19.58 -5.56
CA GLY A 468 -47.92 19.65 -4.22
C GLY A 468 -47.39 18.60 -3.25
N CYS A 469 -46.31 17.90 -3.56
CA CYS A 469 -45.74 16.88 -2.67
C CYS A 469 -44.95 17.47 -1.48
N LEU A 470 -44.53 18.72 -1.55
CA LEU A 470 -43.69 19.32 -0.51
C LEU A 470 -44.28 19.20 0.92
N PRO A 471 -45.53 19.67 1.20
CA PRO A 471 -46.08 19.55 2.53
C PRO A 471 -46.25 18.09 2.99
N VAL A 472 -46.53 17.19 2.06
CA VAL A 472 -46.66 15.74 2.35
C VAL A 472 -45.33 15.14 2.77
N ALA A 473 -44.29 15.44 2.03
CA ALA A 473 -42.96 14.96 2.35
C ALA A 473 -42.43 15.50 3.70
N LEU A 474 -42.75 16.76 4.02
CA LEU A 474 -42.32 17.36 5.29
C LEU A 474 -43.00 16.74 6.52
N GLU A 475 -44.19 16.12 6.36
CA GLU A 475 -44.84 15.41 7.46
C GLU A 475 -44.02 14.21 7.98
N GLU A 476 -43.17 13.61 7.12
CA GLU A 476 -42.30 12.52 7.56
C GLU A 476 -41.33 12.96 8.64
N LEU A 477 -40.87 14.21 8.60
CA LEU A 477 -39.93 14.74 9.59
C LEU A 477 -40.45 14.54 11.03
N LYS A 478 -41.76 14.72 11.22
CA LYS A 478 -42.40 14.53 12.53
C LYS A 478 -42.91 13.11 12.73
N ASN A 479 -43.70 12.65 11.77
CA ASN A 479 -44.52 11.45 11.94
C ASN A 479 -43.75 10.14 11.82
N VAL A 480 -42.63 10.16 11.09
CA VAL A 480 -41.75 9.00 10.82
C VAL A 480 -40.39 9.12 11.49
N MET A 481 -39.76 10.28 11.40
CA MET A 481 -38.38 10.48 11.82
C MET A 481 -38.22 11.15 13.19
N ASP A 482 -39.31 11.67 13.76
CA ASP A 482 -39.34 12.40 15.05
C ASP A 482 -38.33 13.56 15.14
N LYS A 483 -38.08 14.29 14.03
CA LYS A 483 -37.18 15.45 13.97
C LYS A 483 -37.79 16.63 14.72
N LYS A 484 -36.93 17.39 15.40
CA LYS A 484 -37.29 18.51 16.29
C LYS A 484 -36.80 19.85 15.81
N LYS A 485 -35.69 19.90 15.09
CA LYS A 485 -35.00 21.13 14.69
C LYS A 485 -34.53 21.05 13.26
N VAL A 486 -35.05 21.94 12.43
CA VAL A 486 -34.72 22.03 11.01
C VAL A 486 -33.90 23.28 10.72
N PHE A 487 -32.77 23.11 10.05
CA PHE A 487 -31.97 24.21 9.55
C PHE A 487 -32.18 24.35 8.03
N ILE A 488 -32.67 25.52 7.57
CA ILE A 488 -32.92 25.76 6.16
C ILE A 488 -31.75 26.54 5.58
N VAL A 489 -31.22 26.04 4.43
CA VAL A 489 -30.15 26.70 3.66
C VAL A 489 -30.72 27.17 2.34
N THR A 490 -30.55 28.45 2.01
CA THR A 490 -31.06 29.04 0.76
C THR A 490 -30.23 30.28 0.37
N ASP A 491 -30.53 30.88 -0.77
CA ASP A 491 -29.97 32.18 -1.16
C ASP A 491 -30.91 33.34 -0.74
N THR A 492 -30.35 34.54 -0.76
CA THR A 492 -31.05 35.78 -0.36
C THR A 492 -32.28 36.03 -1.23
N PHE A 493 -32.18 35.84 -2.56
CA PHE A 493 -33.29 36.09 -3.48
C PHE A 493 -34.49 35.17 -3.18
N LEU A 494 -34.26 33.88 -3.01
CA LEU A 494 -35.32 32.91 -2.72
C LEU A 494 -35.96 33.20 -1.36
N PHE A 495 -35.16 33.56 -0.37
CA PHE A 495 -35.64 33.91 0.97
C PHE A 495 -36.56 35.16 0.93
N GLU A 496 -36.09 36.24 0.34
CA GLU A 496 -36.83 37.52 0.25
C GLU A 496 -38.12 37.39 -0.60
N ASN A 497 -38.10 36.53 -1.59
CA ASN A 497 -39.28 36.27 -2.45
C ASN A 497 -40.21 35.15 -1.91
N GLY A 498 -39.99 34.69 -0.68
CA GLY A 498 -40.93 33.83 0.02
C GLY A 498 -40.89 32.34 -0.40
N TYR A 499 -39.86 31.86 -1.09
CA TYR A 499 -39.73 30.45 -1.50
C TYR A 499 -39.58 29.49 -0.31
N THR A 500 -39.07 29.99 0.81
CA THR A 500 -38.97 29.21 2.06
C THR A 500 -40.29 29.14 2.85
N LYS A 501 -41.23 30.06 2.56
CA LYS A 501 -42.47 30.17 3.32
C LYS A 501 -43.32 28.89 3.34
N PRO A 502 -43.53 28.19 2.22
CA PRO A 502 -44.30 26.91 2.26
C PRO A 502 -43.67 25.87 3.20
N ILE A 503 -42.37 25.90 3.37
CA ILE A 503 -41.59 24.99 4.26
C ILE A 503 -41.77 25.44 5.71
N THR A 504 -41.51 26.73 6.00
CA THR A 504 -41.60 27.25 7.37
C THR A 504 -43.01 27.17 7.93
N ASP A 505 -44.02 27.51 7.11
CA ASP A 505 -45.45 27.39 7.51
C ASP A 505 -45.79 25.93 7.87
N LYS A 506 -45.28 24.94 7.08
CA LYS A 506 -45.50 23.53 7.39
C LYS A 506 -44.74 23.06 8.61
N LEU A 507 -43.51 23.53 8.83
CA LEU A 507 -42.74 23.20 10.02
C LEU A 507 -43.40 23.78 11.29
N ASP A 508 -43.98 24.98 11.20
CA ASP A 508 -44.74 25.59 12.28
C ASP A 508 -45.99 24.78 12.61
N GLU A 509 -46.75 24.39 11.58
CA GLU A 509 -47.91 23.46 11.71
C GLU A 509 -47.55 22.17 12.44
N LEU A 510 -46.38 21.62 12.09
CA LEU A 510 -45.86 20.38 12.71
C LEU A 510 -45.25 20.59 14.11
N GLY A 511 -45.06 21.83 14.54
CA GLY A 511 -44.39 22.19 15.81
C GLY A 511 -42.91 21.85 15.84
N ILE A 512 -42.25 21.94 14.69
CA ILE A 512 -40.80 21.72 14.53
C ILE A 512 -40.07 23.07 14.56
N ALA A 513 -39.11 23.23 15.44
CA ALA A 513 -38.32 24.45 15.53
C ALA A 513 -37.46 24.58 14.27
N HIS A 514 -37.38 25.78 13.71
CA HIS A 514 -36.58 25.99 12.49
C HIS A 514 -35.87 27.33 12.52
N THR A 515 -34.81 27.44 11.72
CA THR A 515 -34.12 28.69 11.41
C THR A 515 -33.61 28.65 9.96
N THR A 516 -33.42 29.80 9.35
CA THR A 516 -32.99 29.91 7.95
C THR A 516 -31.66 30.65 7.84
N PHE A 517 -30.73 30.05 7.14
CA PHE A 517 -29.52 30.67 6.64
C PHE A 517 -29.72 31.02 5.16
N SER A 518 -29.80 32.33 4.84
CA SER A 518 -30.17 32.82 3.51
C SER A 518 -29.04 33.56 2.78
N ASN A 519 -27.81 33.41 3.26
CA ASN A 519 -26.67 34.17 2.76
C ASN A 519 -25.78 33.37 1.76
N VAL A 520 -26.39 32.44 1.01
CA VAL A 520 -25.65 31.70 -0.01
C VAL A 520 -25.54 32.52 -1.30
N ALA A 521 -24.31 32.75 -1.75
CA ALA A 521 -24.02 33.40 -3.02
C ALA A 521 -24.20 32.45 -4.22
N PRO A 522 -24.42 32.97 -5.46
CA PRO A 522 -24.51 32.15 -6.67
C PRO A 522 -23.33 31.20 -6.91
N ASP A 523 -22.12 31.61 -6.53
CA ASP A 523 -20.94 30.76 -6.45
C ASP A 523 -20.59 30.59 -4.98
N PRO A 524 -21.00 29.50 -4.31
CA PRO A 524 -20.82 29.35 -2.88
C PRO A 524 -19.34 29.26 -2.51
N THR A 525 -18.96 30.02 -1.48
CA THR A 525 -17.57 30.05 -1.01
C THR A 525 -17.35 29.21 0.23
N LEU A 526 -16.10 28.86 0.48
CA LEU A 526 -15.73 28.15 1.70
C LEU A 526 -16.04 28.98 2.96
N ALA A 527 -15.87 30.32 2.88
CA ALA A 527 -16.24 31.20 3.98
C ALA A 527 -17.75 31.15 4.29
N CYS A 528 -18.59 31.14 3.25
CA CYS A 528 -20.05 30.98 3.39
C CYS A 528 -20.40 29.64 4.08
N ALA A 529 -19.74 28.56 3.68
CA ALA A 529 -19.96 27.25 4.31
C ALA A 529 -19.54 27.24 5.79
N ILE A 530 -18.44 27.88 6.13
CA ILE A 530 -17.97 28.02 7.52
C ILE A 530 -18.95 28.85 8.36
N GLU A 531 -19.47 29.97 7.81
CA GLU A 531 -20.46 30.81 8.48
C GLU A 531 -21.75 30.02 8.75
N GLY A 532 -22.28 29.31 7.75
CA GLY A 532 -23.47 28.47 7.90
C GLY A 532 -23.26 27.33 8.91
N THR A 533 -22.09 26.71 8.90
CA THR A 533 -21.74 25.67 9.87
C THR A 533 -21.72 26.22 11.30
N ARG A 534 -21.23 27.45 11.52
CA ARG A 534 -21.27 28.09 12.83
C ARG A 534 -22.69 28.27 13.29
N ALA A 535 -23.58 28.77 12.42
CA ALA A 535 -25.01 28.92 12.73
C ALA A 535 -25.67 27.55 13.04
N MET A 536 -25.29 26.50 12.32
CA MET A 536 -25.76 25.14 12.63
C MET A 536 -25.28 24.66 14.03
N ASN A 537 -24.06 24.93 14.40
CA ASN A 537 -23.52 24.55 15.74
C ASN A 537 -24.23 25.26 16.88
N GLU A 538 -24.67 26.51 16.68
CA GLU A 538 -25.47 27.24 17.64
C GLU A 538 -26.90 26.70 17.74
N PHE A 539 -27.55 26.47 16.61
CA PHE A 539 -28.94 25.96 16.54
C PHE A 539 -29.06 24.45 16.85
N LYS A 540 -28.09 23.65 16.47
CA LYS A 540 -28.03 22.18 16.64
C LYS A 540 -29.19 21.45 15.98
N PRO A 541 -29.31 21.52 14.63
CA PRO A 541 -30.37 20.86 13.92
C PRO A 541 -30.20 19.33 13.90
N ASP A 542 -31.31 18.61 13.83
CA ASP A 542 -31.37 17.17 13.54
C ASP A 542 -31.89 16.86 12.12
N ALA A 543 -32.24 17.93 11.36
CA ALA A 543 -32.47 17.87 9.93
C ALA A 543 -32.04 19.19 9.25
N ILE A 544 -31.60 19.08 8.00
CA ILE A 544 -31.17 20.19 7.15
C ILE A 544 -32.00 20.17 5.88
N ILE A 545 -32.55 21.30 5.47
CA ILE A 545 -33.27 21.43 4.19
C ILE A 545 -32.56 22.47 3.34
N ALA A 546 -31.94 22.02 2.23
CA ALA A 546 -31.36 22.93 1.25
C ALA A 546 -32.41 23.24 0.17
N VAL A 547 -32.74 24.51 0.00
CA VAL A 547 -33.77 24.99 -0.92
C VAL A 547 -33.13 25.92 -1.94
N GLY A 548 -33.19 25.56 -3.21
CA GLY A 548 -32.65 26.42 -4.27
C GLY A 548 -32.16 25.67 -5.50
N GLY A 549 -31.27 26.31 -6.24
CA GLY A 549 -30.52 25.70 -7.31
C GLY A 549 -29.27 24.96 -6.79
N GLY A 550 -28.36 24.64 -7.68
CA GLY A 550 -27.12 23.92 -7.31
C GLY A 550 -26.33 24.60 -6.20
N SER A 551 -26.17 25.92 -6.25
CA SER A 551 -25.37 26.69 -5.27
C SER A 551 -25.86 26.53 -3.83
N ALA A 552 -27.16 26.63 -3.59
CA ALA A 552 -27.74 26.48 -2.27
C ALA A 552 -27.61 25.02 -1.75
N MET A 553 -27.80 24.04 -2.64
CA MET A 553 -27.65 22.62 -2.29
C MET A 553 -26.18 22.26 -2.05
N ASP A 554 -25.28 22.71 -2.86
CA ASP A 554 -23.82 22.47 -2.73
C ASP A 554 -23.29 23.08 -1.43
N ALA A 555 -23.64 24.36 -1.13
CA ALA A 555 -23.31 24.97 0.16
C ALA A 555 -23.87 24.16 1.34
N GLY A 556 -25.13 23.76 1.24
CA GLY A 556 -25.80 22.93 2.26
C GLY A 556 -25.09 21.59 2.51
N LYS A 557 -24.65 20.91 1.45
CA LYS A 557 -23.89 19.64 1.55
C LYS A 557 -22.55 19.84 2.28
N ILE A 558 -21.81 20.89 1.96
CA ILE A 558 -20.54 21.19 2.62
C ILE A 558 -20.74 21.58 4.08
N MET A 559 -21.75 22.43 4.37
CA MET A 559 -22.13 22.77 5.74
C MET A 559 -22.52 21.52 6.54
N TRP A 560 -23.24 20.59 5.91
CA TRP A 560 -23.63 19.32 6.51
C TRP A 560 -22.41 18.50 6.94
N VAL A 561 -21.43 18.32 6.05
CA VAL A 561 -20.18 17.62 6.37
C VAL A 561 -19.46 18.29 7.54
N MET A 562 -19.24 19.60 7.47
CA MET A 562 -18.53 20.35 8.50
C MET A 562 -19.25 20.34 9.86
N TYR A 563 -20.59 20.24 9.84
CA TYR A 563 -21.41 20.17 11.04
C TYR A 563 -21.37 18.80 11.70
N GLU A 564 -21.43 17.72 10.91
CA GLU A 564 -21.37 16.35 11.45
C GLU A 564 -19.95 15.94 11.83
N HIS A 565 -18.97 16.36 11.03
CA HIS A 565 -17.58 15.92 11.09
C HIS A 565 -16.61 17.12 11.08
N PRO A 566 -16.54 17.88 12.18
CA PRO A 566 -15.68 19.06 12.28
C PRO A 566 -14.17 18.72 12.24
N GLU A 567 -13.81 17.47 12.41
CA GLU A 567 -12.44 16.95 12.29
C GLU A 567 -11.93 16.81 10.86
N VAL A 568 -12.80 16.88 9.87
CA VAL A 568 -12.45 16.63 8.46
C VAL A 568 -11.73 17.85 7.88
N ASP A 569 -10.58 17.61 7.24
CA ASP A 569 -9.88 18.62 6.47
C ASP A 569 -10.52 18.82 5.08
N PHE A 570 -10.76 20.06 4.72
CA PHE A 570 -11.38 20.39 3.43
C PHE A 570 -10.50 19.99 2.23
N LEU A 571 -9.18 20.16 2.32
CA LEU A 571 -8.27 19.85 1.22
C LEU A 571 -8.19 18.35 0.97
N ASP A 572 -8.33 17.52 2.02
CA ASP A 572 -8.42 16.07 1.89
C ASP A 572 -9.68 15.67 1.11
N MET A 573 -10.83 16.29 1.40
CA MET A 573 -12.08 16.06 0.68
C MET A 573 -12.01 16.50 -0.78
N ALA A 574 -11.25 17.54 -1.06
CA ALA A 574 -11.08 18.12 -2.39
C ALA A 574 -10.06 17.37 -3.27
N MET A 575 -9.44 16.30 -2.75
CA MET A 575 -8.51 15.48 -3.52
C MET A 575 -9.16 14.92 -4.78
N ARG A 576 -8.49 15.14 -5.90
CA ARG A 576 -8.90 14.63 -7.20
C ARG A 576 -8.77 13.09 -7.26
N PHE A 577 -9.68 12.44 -7.95
CA PHE A 577 -9.63 11.01 -8.25
C PHE A 577 -9.94 10.77 -9.73
N MET A 578 -9.41 9.68 -10.27
CA MET A 578 -9.72 9.22 -11.64
C MET A 578 -10.99 8.38 -11.67
N ASP A 579 -11.22 7.58 -10.63
CA ASP A 579 -12.34 6.66 -10.50
C ASP A 579 -12.85 6.71 -9.04
N ILE A 580 -14.12 7.08 -8.84
CA ILE A 580 -14.72 7.19 -7.50
C ILE A 580 -14.69 5.87 -6.70
N ARG A 581 -14.55 4.74 -7.36
CA ARG A 581 -14.42 3.43 -6.73
C ARG A 581 -13.05 3.23 -6.07
N LYS A 582 -12.03 4.02 -6.48
CA LYS A 582 -10.65 3.98 -5.97
C LYS A 582 -10.26 5.34 -5.42
N ARG A 583 -10.89 5.71 -4.32
CA ARG A 583 -10.62 6.98 -3.69
C ARG A 583 -9.36 6.97 -2.83
N VAL A 584 -8.64 8.08 -2.88
CA VAL A 584 -7.50 8.35 -1.99
C VAL A 584 -8.00 8.73 -0.59
N TYR A 585 -9.08 9.50 -0.55
CA TYR A 585 -9.75 9.92 0.69
C TYR A 585 -11.15 9.30 0.78
N THR A 586 -11.49 8.74 1.94
CA THR A 586 -12.82 8.20 2.22
C THR A 586 -13.57 9.19 3.10
N PHE A 587 -14.72 9.68 2.62
CA PHE A 587 -15.59 10.54 3.40
C PHE A 587 -16.14 9.78 4.62
N PRO A 588 -16.32 10.48 5.75
CA PRO A 588 -17.00 9.89 6.89
C PRO A 588 -18.46 9.60 6.55
N LYS A 589 -19.07 8.66 7.29
CA LYS A 589 -20.48 8.32 7.10
C LYS A 589 -21.38 9.49 7.49
N MET A 590 -22.27 9.88 6.59
CA MET A 590 -23.13 11.03 6.74
C MET A 590 -24.57 10.66 7.13
N GLY A 591 -25.25 11.58 7.84
CA GLY A 591 -26.67 11.48 8.17
C GLY A 591 -26.95 10.91 9.56
N GLU A 592 -25.94 10.77 10.40
CA GLU A 592 -26.12 10.31 11.79
C GLU A 592 -26.57 11.44 12.72
N LYS A 593 -26.04 12.66 12.51
CA LYS A 593 -26.38 13.83 13.33
C LYS A 593 -27.55 14.62 12.76
N ALA A 594 -27.60 14.79 11.45
CA ALA A 594 -28.65 15.53 10.76
C ALA A 594 -29.09 14.87 9.45
N TYR A 595 -30.40 14.74 9.24
CA TYR A 595 -30.96 14.19 8.01
C TYR A 595 -31.01 15.28 6.93
N PHE A 596 -30.35 15.06 5.77
CA PHE A 596 -30.25 16.05 4.71
C PHE A 596 -31.33 15.89 3.63
N ILE A 597 -32.06 16.98 3.39
CA ILE A 597 -33.15 17.07 2.41
C ILE A 597 -32.81 18.14 1.38
N ALA A 598 -33.02 17.85 0.11
CA ALA A 598 -32.83 18.80 -0.97
C ALA A 598 -34.16 19.13 -1.67
N VAL A 599 -34.44 20.41 -1.87
CA VAL A 599 -35.66 20.92 -2.53
C VAL A 599 -35.24 21.83 -3.69
N PRO A 600 -35.23 21.33 -4.94
CA PRO A 600 -34.81 22.14 -6.09
C PRO A 600 -35.85 23.20 -6.46
N THR A 601 -35.38 24.38 -6.87
CA THR A 601 -36.18 25.48 -7.43
C THR A 601 -35.91 25.74 -8.91
N SER A 602 -35.04 24.94 -9.52
CA SER A 602 -34.73 24.92 -10.94
C SER A 602 -34.70 23.50 -11.46
N ALA A 603 -35.02 23.32 -12.75
CA ALA A 603 -35.04 22.01 -13.40
C ALA A 603 -33.82 21.87 -14.31
N GLY A 604 -32.67 21.53 -13.72
CA GLY A 604 -31.43 21.40 -14.50
C GLY A 604 -30.31 20.68 -13.77
N THR A 605 -29.80 21.23 -12.67
CA THR A 605 -28.55 20.77 -12.05
C THR A 605 -28.59 19.35 -11.49
N GLY A 606 -29.77 18.87 -11.09
CA GLY A 606 -29.90 17.55 -10.46
C GLY A 606 -29.20 17.41 -9.10
N SER A 607 -28.73 18.51 -8.49
CA SER A 607 -27.95 18.44 -7.23
C SER A 607 -28.72 17.78 -6.09
N GLU A 608 -30.05 17.76 -6.14
CA GLU A 608 -30.93 17.08 -5.18
C GLU A 608 -30.76 15.55 -5.16
N VAL A 609 -30.17 14.99 -6.20
CA VAL A 609 -29.97 13.52 -6.34
C VAL A 609 -28.52 13.16 -6.70
N THR A 610 -27.59 14.08 -6.53
CA THR A 610 -26.18 13.86 -6.90
C THR A 610 -25.25 13.88 -5.70
N PRO A 611 -24.14 13.12 -5.76
CA PRO A 611 -23.09 13.08 -4.73
C PRO A 611 -22.07 14.20 -4.87
N PHE A 612 -22.37 15.25 -5.61
CA PHE A 612 -21.43 16.33 -5.94
C PHE A 612 -21.77 17.61 -5.18
N ALA A 613 -20.72 18.41 -4.91
CA ALA A 613 -20.83 19.77 -4.44
C ALA A 613 -19.63 20.59 -4.96
N VAL A 614 -19.89 21.76 -5.58
CA VAL A 614 -18.85 22.64 -6.03
C VAL A 614 -18.76 23.83 -5.08
N ILE A 615 -17.54 24.10 -4.57
CA ILE A 615 -17.30 25.21 -3.67
C ILE A 615 -16.05 25.98 -4.09
N THR A 616 -16.07 27.30 -3.93
CA THR A 616 -14.95 28.19 -4.27
C THR A 616 -14.16 28.55 -3.02
N ASP A 617 -12.86 28.32 -3.03
CA ASP A 617 -11.96 28.93 -2.05
C ASP A 617 -11.67 30.37 -2.49
N GLU A 618 -12.23 31.32 -1.79
CA GLU A 618 -12.10 32.75 -2.11
C GLU A 618 -10.68 33.29 -1.94
N LYS A 619 -9.81 32.58 -1.20
CA LYS A 619 -8.42 33.00 -1.01
C LYS A 619 -7.57 32.72 -2.24
N THR A 620 -7.84 31.62 -2.90
CA THR A 620 -7.10 31.17 -4.08
C THR A 620 -7.85 31.40 -5.37
N GLY A 621 -9.17 31.68 -5.32
CA GLY A 621 -10.07 31.72 -6.47
C GLY A 621 -10.34 30.35 -7.09
N THR A 622 -9.91 29.27 -6.44
CA THR A 622 -10.02 27.90 -6.99
C THR A 622 -11.38 27.30 -6.69
N LYS A 623 -12.02 26.75 -7.71
CA LYS A 623 -13.25 25.95 -7.57
C LYS A 623 -12.88 24.48 -7.34
N TYR A 624 -13.38 23.91 -6.26
CA TYR A 624 -13.19 22.52 -5.89
C TYR A 624 -14.48 21.72 -6.09
N PRO A 625 -14.53 20.81 -7.05
CA PRO A 625 -15.61 19.85 -7.17
C PRO A 625 -15.37 18.70 -6.17
N LEU A 626 -16.18 18.67 -5.11
CA LEU A 626 -16.20 17.55 -4.18
C LEU A 626 -17.17 16.50 -4.70
N ALA A 627 -16.78 15.25 -4.60
CA ALA A 627 -17.59 14.14 -5.07
C ALA A 627 -17.42 12.92 -4.16
N ASP A 628 -18.47 12.58 -3.46
CA ASP A 628 -18.57 11.34 -2.71
C ASP A 628 -20.03 10.98 -2.49
N TYR A 629 -20.37 9.70 -2.55
CA TYR A 629 -21.74 9.25 -2.32
C TYR A 629 -22.26 9.56 -0.91
N GLU A 630 -21.41 9.88 0.05
CA GLU A 630 -21.83 10.36 1.37
C GLU A 630 -22.45 11.78 1.29
N LEU A 631 -22.14 12.57 0.24
CA LEU A 631 -22.78 13.87 -0.02
C LEU A 631 -24.18 13.75 -0.66
N LEU A 632 -24.58 12.55 -1.05
CA LEU A 632 -25.90 12.32 -1.63
C LEU A 632 -26.98 12.68 -0.62
N PRO A 633 -27.95 13.58 -0.97
CA PRO A 633 -29.09 13.87 -0.10
C PRO A 633 -29.84 12.60 0.30
N LYS A 634 -30.30 12.54 1.53
CA LYS A 634 -31.11 11.41 2.01
C LYS A 634 -32.53 11.43 1.42
N MET A 635 -33.08 12.62 1.23
CA MET A 635 -34.38 12.84 0.60
C MET A 635 -34.31 13.98 -0.41
N ALA A 636 -34.95 13.80 -1.56
CA ALA A 636 -35.20 14.88 -2.52
C ALA A 636 -36.73 15.14 -2.60
N ILE A 637 -37.14 16.40 -2.62
CA ILE A 637 -38.51 16.80 -2.76
C ILE A 637 -38.67 17.62 -4.02
N VAL A 638 -39.16 17.00 -5.08
CA VAL A 638 -39.25 17.59 -6.42
C VAL A 638 -40.69 18.06 -6.67
N ASP A 639 -41.03 19.23 -6.15
CA ASP A 639 -42.33 19.86 -6.31
C ASP A 639 -42.26 21.01 -7.31
N CYS A 640 -42.90 20.85 -8.47
CA CYS A 640 -42.85 21.86 -9.53
C CYS A 640 -43.45 23.22 -9.09
N ASN A 641 -44.20 23.28 -8.01
CA ASN A 641 -44.68 24.56 -7.46
C ASN A 641 -43.51 25.46 -7.05
N MET A 642 -42.40 24.88 -6.68
CA MET A 642 -41.15 25.61 -6.35
C MET A 642 -40.47 26.23 -7.58
N MET A 643 -40.90 25.85 -8.79
CA MET A 643 -40.26 26.27 -10.06
C MET A 643 -41.20 27.02 -11.01
N MET A 644 -42.46 27.18 -10.65
CA MET A 644 -43.49 27.74 -11.56
C MET A 644 -43.11 29.08 -12.13
N ASN A 645 -42.50 29.93 -11.31
CA ASN A 645 -42.15 31.32 -11.67
C ASN A 645 -40.68 31.47 -12.13
N ALA A 646 -40.00 30.35 -12.45
CA ALA A 646 -38.63 30.42 -12.93
C ALA A 646 -38.54 31.28 -14.23
N PRO A 647 -37.61 32.25 -14.32
CA PRO A 647 -37.50 33.13 -15.50
C PRO A 647 -37.09 32.31 -16.75
N LYS A 648 -37.39 32.87 -17.93
CA LYS A 648 -37.09 32.23 -19.22
C LYS A 648 -35.58 31.88 -19.34
N GLY A 649 -34.68 32.81 -18.95
CA GLY A 649 -33.24 32.58 -19.00
C GLY A 649 -32.76 31.42 -18.09
N LEU A 650 -33.32 31.28 -16.90
CA LEU A 650 -33.04 30.16 -16.02
C LEU A 650 -33.64 28.85 -16.58
N THR A 651 -34.85 28.89 -17.11
CA THR A 651 -35.53 27.75 -17.72
C THR A 651 -34.73 27.21 -18.91
N SER A 652 -34.24 28.06 -19.79
CA SER A 652 -33.44 27.64 -20.96
C SER A 652 -32.08 27.10 -20.54
N ALA A 653 -31.36 27.81 -19.68
CA ALA A 653 -30.02 27.40 -19.24
C ALA A 653 -30.08 26.06 -18.47
N SER A 654 -30.99 25.93 -17.52
CA SER A 654 -31.10 24.69 -16.74
C SER A 654 -31.65 23.52 -17.57
N GLY A 655 -32.60 23.76 -18.48
CA GLY A 655 -33.16 22.71 -19.34
C GLY A 655 -32.16 22.13 -20.34
N ILE A 656 -31.34 22.97 -20.97
CA ILE A 656 -30.29 22.51 -21.88
C ILE A 656 -29.11 21.86 -21.14
N ASP A 657 -28.87 22.27 -19.91
CA ASP A 657 -27.92 21.60 -19.03
C ASP A 657 -28.31 20.14 -18.78
N ALA A 658 -29.58 19.89 -18.51
CA ALA A 658 -30.12 18.54 -18.35
C ALA A 658 -30.00 17.69 -19.65
N VAL A 659 -30.07 18.30 -20.84
CA VAL A 659 -29.77 17.61 -22.11
C VAL A 659 -28.32 17.15 -22.13
N THR A 660 -27.41 18.04 -21.77
CA THR A 660 -25.97 17.71 -21.73
C THR A 660 -25.66 16.63 -20.70
N HIS A 661 -26.28 16.70 -19.51
CA HIS A 661 -26.17 15.65 -18.48
C HIS A 661 -26.54 14.28 -19.04
N CYS A 662 -27.68 14.19 -19.74
CA CYS A 662 -28.14 12.93 -20.32
C CYS A 662 -27.19 12.40 -21.40
N LEU A 663 -26.74 13.26 -22.32
CA LEU A 663 -25.86 12.88 -23.42
C LEU A 663 -24.49 12.43 -22.94
N GLU A 664 -23.90 13.14 -21.98
CA GLU A 664 -22.63 12.74 -21.40
C GLU A 664 -22.75 11.49 -20.54
N ALA A 665 -23.79 11.35 -19.73
CA ALA A 665 -24.06 10.15 -18.95
C ALA A 665 -24.27 8.92 -19.84
N TYR A 666 -25.03 9.07 -20.94
CA TYR A 666 -25.29 7.97 -21.88
C TYR A 666 -24.02 7.51 -22.60
N ALA A 667 -23.14 8.41 -22.98
CA ALA A 667 -21.90 8.10 -23.67
C ALA A 667 -20.72 7.79 -22.72
N SER A 668 -20.88 8.01 -21.42
CA SER A 668 -19.82 7.81 -20.42
C SER A 668 -19.27 6.38 -20.41
N MET A 669 -18.00 6.23 -20.10
CA MET A 669 -17.39 4.93 -19.84
C MET A 669 -17.94 4.22 -18.60
N MET A 670 -18.71 4.92 -17.77
CA MET A 670 -19.39 4.39 -16.58
C MET A 670 -20.89 4.14 -16.81
N ALA A 671 -21.40 4.29 -18.05
CA ALA A 671 -22.79 4.08 -18.36
C ALA A 671 -23.26 2.64 -18.09
N THR A 672 -24.49 2.50 -17.66
CA THR A 672 -25.17 1.23 -17.40
C THR A 672 -26.61 1.29 -17.91
N GLU A 673 -27.28 0.15 -18.05
CA GLU A 673 -28.70 0.10 -18.44
C GLU A 673 -29.60 0.94 -17.50
N TYR A 674 -29.22 1.06 -16.21
CA TYR A 674 -29.95 1.90 -15.26
C TYR A 674 -29.82 3.39 -15.59
N THR A 675 -28.60 3.84 -15.88
CA THR A 675 -28.34 5.25 -16.24
C THR A 675 -28.86 5.58 -17.62
N ASP A 676 -28.77 4.64 -18.57
CA ASP A 676 -29.27 4.77 -19.94
C ASP A 676 -30.78 4.97 -19.98
N GLY A 677 -31.51 4.15 -19.23
CA GLY A 677 -32.97 4.25 -19.14
C GLY A 677 -33.42 5.61 -18.60
N LEU A 678 -32.73 6.12 -17.57
CA LEU A 678 -33.02 7.44 -17.00
C LEU A 678 -32.68 8.58 -17.97
N ALA A 679 -31.55 8.50 -18.64
CA ALA A 679 -31.10 9.51 -19.60
C ALA A 679 -32.04 9.60 -20.82
N ILE A 680 -32.44 8.48 -21.41
CA ILE A 680 -33.35 8.45 -22.57
C ILE A 680 -34.74 8.99 -22.19
N GLU A 681 -35.33 8.56 -21.07
CA GLU A 681 -36.63 9.05 -20.64
C GLU A 681 -36.59 10.54 -20.29
N SER A 682 -35.50 10.98 -19.67
CA SER A 682 -35.25 12.42 -19.43
C SER A 682 -35.21 13.20 -20.72
N LEU A 683 -34.43 12.80 -21.74
CA LEU A 683 -34.35 13.45 -23.03
C LEU A 683 -35.70 13.55 -23.75
N LYS A 684 -36.47 12.46 -23.78
CA LYS A 684 -37.84 12.48 -24.36
C LYS A 684 -38.71 13.57 -23.72
N ASN A 685 -38.68 13.69 -22.40
CA ASN A 685 -39.43 14.71 -21.70
C ASN A 685 -38.89 16.13 -22.00
N ILE A 686 -37.55 16.31 -22.01
CA ILE A 686 -36.96 17.63 -22.27
C ILE A 686 -37.32 18.12 -23.69
N PHE A 687 -37.09 17.32 -24.72
CA PHE A 687 -37.42 17.72 -26.10
C PHE A 687 -38.89 18.09 -26.31
N LYS A 688 -39.79 17.46 -25.58
CA LYS A 688 -41.23 17.71 -25.65
C LYS A 688 -41.67 18.91 -24.81
N TYR A 689 -41.15 19.07 -23.60
CA TYR A 689 -41.70 19.98 -22.59
C TYR A 689 -40.87 21.23 -22.33
N LEU A 690 -39.54 21.25 -22.65
CA LEU A 690 -38.71 22.40 -22.42
C LEU A 690 -39.17 23.64 -23.24
N PRO A 691 -39.52 23.55 -24.53
CA PRO A 691 -40.05 24.68 -25.27
C PRO A 691 -41.35 25.25 -24.64
N ARG A 692 -42.27 24.37 -24.17
CA ARG A 692 -43.49 24.78 -23.49
C ARG A 692 -43.21 25.49 -22.16
N ALA A 693 -42.29 24.93 -21.36
CA ALA A 693 -41.89 25.52 -20.09
C ALA A 693 -41.19 26.88 -20.27
N TYR A 694 -40.42 27.04 -21.32
CA TYR A 694 -39.77 28.28 -21.70
C TYR A 694 -40.77 29.35 -22.17
N GLU A 695 -41.74 28.95 -23.00
CA GLU A 695 -42.71 29.87 -23.58
C GLU A 695 -43.70 30.38 -22.54
N ASN A 696 -44.34 29.49 -21.75
CA ASN A 696 -45.39 29.81 -20.81
C ASN A 696 -45.36 29.00 -19.50
N GLY A 697 -44.20 28.73 -18.95
CA GLY A 697 -44.02 27.86 -17.80
C GLY A 697 -44.81 28.27 -16.54
N ALA A 698 -45.02 29.54 -16.31
CA ALA A 698 -45.77 30.06 -15.16
C ALA A 698 -47.23 29.57 -15.16
N ASN A 699 -47.80 29.27 -16.35
CA ASN A 699 -49.19 28.80 -16.53
C ASN A 699 -49.27 27.37 -17.10
N ASP A 700 -48.14 26.67 -17.23
CA ASP A 700 -48.08 25.29 -17.72
C ASP A 700 -47.48 24.36 -16.66
N PRO A 701 -48.28 23.95 -15.66
CA PRO A 701 -47.78 23.11 -14.59
C PRO A 701 -47.37 21.70 -15.05
N GLU A 702 -47.95 21.21 -16.17
CA GLU A 702 -47.54 19.93 -16.73
C GLU A 702 -46.14 20.03 -17.27
N ALA A 703 -45.82 21.04 -18.07
CA ALA A 703 -44.49 21.26 -18.60
C ALA A 703 -43.43 21.43 -17.45
N ARG A 704 -43.79 22.19 -16.40
CA ARG A 704 -42.92 22.37 -15.25
C ARG A 704 -42.69 21.06 -14.49
N GLU A 705 -43.75 20.27 -14.24
CA GLU A 705 -43.60 18.97 -13.56
C GLU A 705 -42.76 18.02 -14.39
N LYS A 706 -42.98 17.94 -15.69
CA LYS A 706 -42.22 17.07 -16.59
C LYS A 706 -40.74 17.49 -16.68
N MET A 707 -40.47 18.77 -16.72
CA MET A 707 -39.11 19.29 -16.70
C MET A 707 -38.38 19.03 -15.37
N ALA A 708 -39.06 19.21 -14.23
CA ALA A 708 -38.55 18.91 -12.91
C ALA A 708 -38.17 17.41 -12.80
N ASN A 709 -39.04 16.53 -13.22
CA ASN A 709 -38.77 15.08 -13.22
C ASN A 709 -37.66 14.71 -14.18
N ALA A 710 -37.61 15.31 -15.37
CA ALA A 710 -36.53 15.08 -16.34
C ALA A 710 -35.14 15.50 -15.79
N ALA A 711 -35.05 16.67 -15.17
CA ALA A 711 -33.84 17.15 -14.56
C ALA A 711 -33.35 16.22 -13.41
N THR A 712 -34.27 15.74 -12.59
CA THR A 712 -33.95 14.78 -11.51
C THR A 712 -33.50 13.44 -12.07
N MET A 713 -34.15 12.91 -13.13
CA MET A 713 -33.70 11.68 -13.81
C MET A 713 -32.33 11.85 -14.44
N ALA A 714 -32.08 13.00 -15.10
CA ALA A 714 -30.73 13.32 -15.62
C ALA A 714 -29.69 13.37 -14.51
N GLY A 715 -30.05 13.96 -13.37
CA GLY A 715 -29.23 13.99 -12.16
C GLY A 715 -28.87 12.58 -11.67
N MET A 716 -29.83 11.69 -11.56
CA MET A 716 -29.60 10.29 -11.18
C MET A 716 -28.71 9.55 -12.19
N ALA A 717 -28.90 9.82 -13.48
CA ALA A 717 -28.09 9.21 -14.52
C ALA A 717 -26.61 9.62 -14.37
N PHE A 718 -26.31 10.92 -14.37
CA PHE A 718 -24.91 11.34 -14.30
C PHE A 718 -24.27 11.20 -12.90
N ALA A 719 -25.08 11.14 -11.83
CA ALA A 719 -24.56 10.81 -10.49
C ALA A 719 -23.87 9.43 -10.45
N ASN A 720 -24.27 8.53 -11.32
CA ASN A 720 -23.77 7.15 -11.38
C ASN A 720 -22.89 6.89 -12.62
N ALA A 721 -23.14 7.57 -13.75
CA ALA A 721 -22.34 7.47 -14.96
C ALA A 721 -21.26 8.55 -15.10
N PHE A 722 -21.29 9.59 -14.29
CA PHE A 722 -20.47 10.78 -14.38
C PHE A 722 -20.72 11.59 -15.68
N LEU A 723 -19.91 12.63 -15.85
CA LEU A 723 -19.96 13.57 -16.96
C LEU A 723 -18.72 13.42 -17.84
N GLY A 724 -18.51 14.31 -18.77
CA GLY A 724 -17.44 14.26 -19.73
C GLY A 724 -16.79 15.62 -19.99
N VAL A 725 -16.10 15.71 -21.12
CA VAL A 725 -15.31 16.89 -21.50
C VAL A 725 -16.16 18.13 -21.76
N CYS A 726 -17.47 17.97 -22.12
CA CYS A 726 -18.36 19.12 -22.30
C CYS A 726 -18.50 19.92 -21.00
N HIS A 727 -18.78 19.26 -19.89
CA HIS A 727 -18.83 19.90 -18.57
C HIS A 727 -17.48 20.45 -18.14
N SER A 728 -16.39 19.73 -18.38
CA SER A 728 -15.04 20.23 -18.10
C SER A 728 -14.75 21.56 -18.82
N MET A 729 -15.11 21.67 -20.07
CA MET A 729 -14.96 22.89 -20.86
C MET A 729 -15.92 24.00 -20.39
N ALA A 730 -17.17 23.64 -20.11
CA ALA A 730 -18.17 24.58 -19.63
C ALA A 730 -17.81 25.21 -18.28
N HIS A 731 -17.21 24.44 -17.37
CA HIS A 731 -16.72 24.95 -16.10
C HIS A 731 -15.72 26.10 -16.28
N LYS A 732 -14.79 25.96 -17.22
CA LYS A 732 -13.75 26.97 -17.46
C LYS A 732 -14.32 28.16 -18.23
N LEU A 733 -15.19 27.92 -19.19
CA LEU A 733 -15.88 29.00 -19.90
C LEU A 733 -16.71 29.86 -18.94
N GLY A 734 -17.40 29.26 -17.99
CA GLY A 734 -18.11 29.96 -16.92
C GLY A 734 -17.18 30.70 -15.96
N ALA A 735 -16.07 30.07 -15.55
CA ALA A 735 -15.12 30.70 -14.61
C ALA A 735 -14.39 31.90 -15.19
N PHE A 736 -13.94 31.84 -16.44
CA PHE A 736 -13.14 32.88 -17.08
C PHE A 736 -13.99 33.98 -17.75
N HIS A 737 -15.14 33.63 -18.31
CA HIS A 737 -15.95 34.57 -19.13
C HIS A 737 -17.37 34.76 -18.61
N HIS A 738 -17.68 34.25 -17.41
CA HIS A 738 -18.96 34.43 -16.71
C HIS A 738 -20.20 34.02 -17.52
N ILE A 739 -20.06 33.06 -18.46
CA ILE A 739 -21.19 32.48 -19.18
C ILE A 739 -21.93 31.53 -18.23
N PRO A 740 -23.28 31.62 -18.13
CA PRO A 740 -24.06 30.74 -17.30
C PRO A 740 -23.78 29.25 -17.66
N HIS A 741 -23.65 28.39 -16.66
CA HIS A 741 -23.17 27.00 -16.80
C HIS A 741 -23.88 26.20 -17.89
N GLY A 742 -25.22 26.16 -17.88
CA GLY A 742 -25.98 25.43 -18.93
C GLY A 742 -25.83 26.04 -20.32
N ILE A 743 -25.66 27.35 -20.42
CA ILE A 743 -25.37 28.03 -21.70
C ILE A 743 -23.97 27.62 -22.20
N ALA A 744 -22.98 27.60 -21.30
CA ALA A 744 -21.63 27.14 -21.64
C ALA A 744 -21.66 25.69 -22.18
N ASN A 745 -22.40 24.78 -21.53
CA ASN A 745 -22.63 23.44 -22.02
C ASN A 745 -23.29 23.42 -23.41
N ALA A 746 -24.32 24.23 -23.62
CA ALA A 746 -25.03 24.33 -24.90
C ALA A 746 -24.11 24.78 -26.05
N LEU A 747 -23.16 25.68 -25.79
CA LEU A 747 -22.21 26.16 -26.79
C LEU A 747 -21.14 25.13 -27.15
N MET A 748 -20.90 24.13 -26.29
CA MET A 748 -19.85 23.14 -26.48
C MET A 748 -20.36 21.80 -26.98
N ILE A 749 -21.60 21.43 -26.67
CA ILE A 749 -22.10 20.05 -26.84
C ILE A 749 -22.00 19.52 -28.25
N ASP A 750 -22.29 20.30 -29.28
CA ASP A 750 -22.28 19.82 -30.66
C ASP A 750 -20.87 19.40 -31.12
N TYR A 751 -19.89 20.19 -30.71
CA TYR A 751 -18.47 19.90 -30.97
C TYR A 751 -17.99 18.67 -30.19
N VAL A 752 -18.47 18.52 -28.98
CA VAL A 752 -18.14 17.35 -28.14
C VAL A 752 -18.78 16.08 -28.68
N LEU A 753 -20.03 16.13 -29.17
CA LEU A 753 -20.68 14.98 -29.80
C LEU A 753 -19.90 14.49 -31.02
N LYS A 754 -19.46 15.41 -31.89
CA LYS A 754 -18.60 15.10 -33.06
C LYS A 754 -17.26 14.55 -32.61
N PHE A 755 -16.63 15.16 -31.60
CA PHE A 755 -15.35 14.75 -31.04
C PHE A 755 -15.38 13.33 -30.51
N ASN A 756 -16.39 13.02 -29.68
CA ASN A 756 -16.54 11.72 -29.03
C ASN A 756 -16.90 10.59 -30.01
N SER A 757 -17.48 10.93 -31.17
CA SER A 757 -17.93 9.94 -32.15
C SER A 757 -16.84 9.35 -33.04
N ALA A 758 -15.58 9.71 -32.84
CA ALA A 758 -14.48 9.17 -33.64
C ALA A 758 -14.30 7.67 -33.39
N GLU A 759 -14.36 6.87 -34.46
CA GLU A 759 -14.07 5.41 -34.38
C GLU A 759 -12.60 5.13 -34.11
N VAL A 760 -11.72 6.02 -34.56
CA VAL A 760 -10.26 5.92 -34.34
C VAL A 760 -9.78 7.18 -33.62
N PRO A 761 -9.99 7.27 -32.31
CA PRO A 761 -9.55 8.42 -31.53
C PRO A 761 -8.02 8.48 -31.42
N THR A 762 -7.49 9.68 -31.19
CA THR A 762 -6.05 9.91 -30.97
C THR A 762 -5.55 9.16 -29.72
N LYS A 763 -6.37 9.11 -28.67
CA LYS A 763 -6.13 8.32 -27.45
C LYS A 763 -7.40 7.56 -27.05
N MET A 764 -7.18 6.36 -26.53
CA MET A 764 -8.24 5.52 -25.97
C MET A 764 -8.60 5.95 -24.55
N GLY A 765 -9.81 5.59 -24.11
CA GLY A 765 -10.26 5.76 -22.72
C GLY A 765 -9.49 4.89 -21.73
N THR A 766 -9.66 5.16 -20.44
CA THR A 766 -8.85 4.56 -19.35
C THR A 766 -9.63 3.61 -18.44
N PHE A 767 -10.96 3.55 -18.53
CA PHE A 767 -11.78 2.72 -17.64
C PHE A 767 -11.79 1.24 -18.07
N PRO A 768 -11.79 0.29 -17.11
CA PRO A 768 -11.74 -1.14 -17.38
C PRO A 768 -12.88 -1.68 -18.24
N GLN A 769 -14.08 -1.14 -18.08
CA GLN A 769 -15.27 -1.56 -18.82
C GLN A 769 -15.36 -0.99 -20.25
N TYR A 770 -14.44 -0.11 -20.63
CA TYR A 770 -14.41 0.45 -21.98
C TYR A 770 -13.54 -0.39 -22.91
N ASP A 771 -14.17 -1.22 -23.73
CA ASP A 771 -13.48 -2.16 -24.59
C ASP A 771 -12.93 -1.53 -25.87
N HIS A 772 -13.75 -0.68 -26.50
CA HIS A 772 -13.45 -0.05 -27.77
C HIS A 772 -14.32 1.19 -27.99
N PRO A 773 -13.93 2.13 -28.86
CA PRO A 773 -14.76 3.27 -29.21
C PRO A 773 -16.08 2.82 -29.85
N HIS A 774 -17.21 3.19 -29.25
CA HIS A 774 -18.57 2.87 -29.73
C HIS A 774 -19.53 4.03 -29.53
N THR A 775 -19.00 5.22 -29.25
CA THR A 775 -19.80 6.40 -28.89
C THR A 775 -20.69 6.88 -30.05
N LEU A 776 -20.24 6.73 -31.30
CA LEU A 776 -21.09 7.02 -32.48
C LEU A 776 -22.39 6.22 -32.43
N ARG A 777 -22.32 4.91 -32.19
CA ARG A 777 -23.51 4.04 -32.04
C ARG A 777 -24.38 4.48 -30.86
N ARG A 778 -23.76 4.81 -29.70
CA ARG A 778 -24.50 5.29 -28.52
C ARG A 778 -25.32 6.55 -28.84
N TYR A 779 -24.75 7.52 -29.54
CA TYR A 779 -25.49 8.72 -29.92
C TYR A 779 -26.56 8.42 -31.00
N ALA A 780 -26.31 7.48 -31.89
CA ALA A 780 -27.34 7.03 -32.85
C ALA A 780 -28.54 6.39 -32.13
N GLU A 781 -28.31 5.59 -31.09
CA GLU A 781 -29.37 5.03 -30.24
C GLU A 781 -30.23 6.13 -29.58
N VAL A 782 -29.58 7.19 -29.09
CA VAL A 782 -30.29 8.35 -28.55
C VAL A 782 -31.15 9.02 -29.65
N ALA A 783 -30.59 9.23 -30.84
CA ALA A 783 -31.31 9.80 -31.96
C ALA A 783 -32.54 8.94 -32.33
N GLU A 784 -32.37 7.64 -32.46
CA GLU A 784 -33.44 6.68 -32.75
C GLU A 784 -34.55 6.72 -31.66
N ALA A 785 -34.16 6.74 -30.40
CA ALA A 785 -35.08 6.77 -29.27
C ALA A 785 -35.91 8.07 -29.19
N LEU A 786 -35.36 9.17 -29.72
CA LEU A 786 -36.01 10.48 -29.80
C LEU A 786 -36.79 10.67 -31.13
N GLY A 787 -36.73 9.73 -32.06
CA GLY A 787 -37.38 9.81 -33.35
C GLY A 787 -36.60 10.57 -34.42
N PHE A 788 -35.29 10.77 -34.21
CA PHE A 788 -34.36 11.47 -35.14
C PHE A 788 -33.43 10.50 -35.87
N GLY A 789 -33.66 9.21 -35.83
CA GLY A 789 -32.82 8.20 -36.49
C GLY A 789 -32.65 8.47 -38.00
N GLY A 790 -31.48 8.13 -38.52
CA GLY A 790 -31.11 8.22 -39.95
C GLY A 790 -30.90 6.84 -40.57
N ALA A 791 -30.38 6.81 -41.82
CA ALA A 791 -30.08 5.57 -42.52
C ALA A 791 -28.84 4.82 -41.95
N ASN A 792 -28.00 5.53 -41.23
CA ASN A 792 -26.82 4.98 -40.55
C ASN A 792 -26.51 5.81 -39.28
N ASP A 793 -25.51 5.39 -38.55
CA ASP A 793 -25.16 6.01 -37.26
C ASP A 793 -24.67 7.47 -37.41
N GLU A 794 -23.91 7.78 -38.49
CA GLU A 794 -23.44 9.14 -38.78
C GLU A 794 -24.62 10.07 -39.11
N GLU A 795 -25.57 9.61 -39.92
CA GLU A 795 -26.77 10.39 -40.26
C GLU A 795 -27.62 10.60 -39.01
N SER A 796 -27.76 9.57 -38.16
CA SER A 796 -28.46 9.66 -36.88
C SER A 796 -27.84 10.68 -35.95
N LEU A 797 -26.49 10.71 -35.84
CA LEU A 797 -25.76 11.70 -35.06
C LEU A 797 -26.01 13.13 -35.61
N ASN A 798 -25.92 13.32 -36.94
CA ASN A 798 -26.14 14.62 -37.53
C ASN A 798 -27.57 15.10 -37.30
N ASN A 799 -28.56 14.21 -37.39
CA ASN A 799 -29.95 14.52 -37.10
C ASN A 799 -30.15 14.89 -35.61
N LEU A 800 -29.47 14.21 -34.70
CA LEU A 800 -29.49 14.54 -33.26
C LEU A 800 -28.91 15.93 -33.00
N ILE A 801 -27.76 16.25 -33.59
CA ILE A 801 -27.12 17.59 -33.45
C ILE A 801 -28.09 18.66 -34.00
N LYS A 802 -28.68 18.45 -35.18
CA LYS A 802 -29.66 19.36 -35.76
C LYS A 802 -30.86 19.56 -34.82
N ALA A 803 -31.39 18.49 -34.23
CA ALA A 803 -32.52 18.57 -33.29
C ALA A 803 -32.14 19.36 -32.01
N ILE A 804 -30.92 19.22 -31.53
CA ILE A 804 -30.39 20.01 -30.40
C ILE A 804 -30.29 21.48 -30.79
N ASP A 805 -29.79 21.80 -31.98
CA ASP A 805 -29.70 23.17 -32.47
C ASP A 805 -31.08 23.83 -32.63
N GLU A 806 -32.06 23.09 -33.19
CA GLU A 806 -33.42 23.57 -33.26
C GLU A 806 -34.05 23.81 -31.87
N LEU A 807 -33.72 22.93 -30.89
CA LEU A 807 -34.15 23.13 -29.51
C LEU A 807 -33.52 24.40 -28.91
N LYS A 808 -32.21 24.64 -29.10
CA LYS A 808 -31.51 25.85 -28.64
C LYS A 808 -32.14 27.11 -29.22
N GLU A 809 -32.47 27.12 -30.53
CA GLU A 809 -33.13 28.25 -31.16
C GLU A 809 -34.53 28.52 -30.53
N LYS A 810 -35.34 27.46 -30.28
CA LYS A 810 -36.66 27.62 -29.68
C LYS A 810 -36.62 28.20 -28.26
N ILE A 811 -35.54 27.97 -27.53
CA ILE A 811 -35.40 28.43 -26.15
C ILE A 811 -34.46 29.66 -26.03
N GLY A 812 -34.10 30.31 -27.18
CA GLY A 812 -33.40 31.57 -27.23
C GLY A 812 -31.92 31.53 -26.87
N ILE A 813 -31.25 30.40 -27.09
CA ILE A 813 -29.80 30.25 -26.90
C ILE A 813 -29.07 30.71 -28.17
N LYS A 814 -28.08 31.55 -28.02
CA LYS A 814 -27.27 32.08 -29.14
C LYS A 814 -26.25 31.04 -29.62
N LYS A 815 -25.73 31.20 -30.84
CA LYS A 815 -24.96 30.14 -31.56
C LYS A 815 -23.51 30.02 -31.14
N THR A 816 -22.88 31.14 -30.74
CA THR A 816 -21.42 31.16 -30.51
C THR A 816 -21.07 31.83 -29.19
N ILE A 817 -19.86 31.52 -28.67
CA ILE A 817 -19.32 32.20 -27.50
C ILE A 817 -19.22 33.70 -27.74
N LYS A 818 -18.82 34.10 -28.95
CA LYS A 818 -18.74 35.53 -29.36
C LYS A 818 -20.08 36.23 -29.25
N ASP A 819 -21.19 35.59 -29.58
CA ASP A 819 -22.53 36.19 -29.52
C ASP A 819 -22.97 36.57 -28.10
N TYR A 820 -22.34 35.96 -27.09
CA TYR A 820 -22.54 36.29 -25.67
C TYR A 820 -21.66 37.43 -25.20
N GLY A 821 -20.90 38.10 -26.12
CA GLY A 821 -20.15 39.32 -25.83
C GLY A 821 -18.76 39.05 -25.21
N VAL A 822 -18.25 37.85 -25.35
CA VAL A 822 -16.88 37.53 -24.94
C VAL A 822 -15.89 38.17 -25.90
N ASP A 823 -15.00 39.04 -25.39
CA ASP A 823 -13.99 39.72 -26.18
C ASP A 823 -13.00 38.72 -26.79
N GLU A 824 -12.71 38.90 -28.10
CA GLU A 824 -11.86 37.94 -28.82
C GLU A 824 -10.43 37.91 -28.29
N LYS A 825 -9.88 39.05 -27.90
CA LYS A 825 -8.52 39.11 -27.39
C LYS A 825 -8.44 38.45 -26.02
N ASP A 826 -9.35 38.76 -25.10
CA ASP A 826 -9.40 38.15 -23.78
C ASP A 826 -9.63 36.63 -23.89
N PHE A 827 -10.47 36.19 -24.78
CA PHE A 827 -10.69 34.76 -25.04
C PHE A 827 -9.41 34.05 -25.51
N LEU A 828 -8.70 34.64 -26.48
CA LEU A 828 -7.47 34.02 -27.02
C LEU A 828 -6.32 34.06 -26.00
N ASP A 829 -6.21 35.12 -25.21
CA ASP A 829 -5.18 35.22 -24.16
C ASP A 829 -5.35 34.20 -23.05
N ARG A 830 -6.58 33.72 -22.80
CA ARG A 830 -6.90 32.72 -21.76
C ARG A 830 -7.08 31.29 -22.29
N LEU A 831 -7.08 31.10 -23.59
CA LEU A 831 -7.46 29.88 -24.25
C LEU A 831 -6.57 28.69 -23.87
N ASP A 832 -5.27 28.91 -23.73
CA ASP A 832 -4.33 27.86 -23.34
C ASP A 832 -4.59 27.41 -21.89
N GLU A 833 -4.72 28.34 -20.98
CA GLU A 833 -5.02 28.07 -19.56
C GLU A 833 -6.38 27.37 -19.41
N MET A 834 -7.41 27.83 -20.13
CA MET A 834 -8.74 27.18 -20.12
C MET A 834 -8.65 25.74 -20.61
N SER A 835 -7.88 25.49 -21.66
CA SER A 835 -7.75 24.15 -22.26
C SER A 835 -6.99 23.20 -21.34
N GLU A 836 -5.92 23.65 -20.70
CA GLU A 836 -5.16 22.89 -19.69
C GLU A 836 -6.02 22.58 -18.47
N GLN A 837 -6.74 23.55 -17.95
CA GLN A 837 -7.62 23.36 -16.81
C GLN A 837 -8.83 22.46 -17.13
N ALA A 838 -9.37 22.52 -18.36
CA ALA A 838 -10.45 21.63 -18.78
C ALA A 838 -9.96 20.17 -18.94
N PHE A 839 -8.75 20.00 -19.47
CA PHE A 839 -8.11 18.68 -19.51
C PHE A 839 -7.95 18.10 -18.11
N ASP A 840 -7.58 18.92 -17.15
CA ASP A 840 -7.34 18.52 -15.75
C ASP A 840 -8.61 18.53 -14.87
N ASP A 841 -9.78 18.79 -15.44
CA ASP A 841 -11.06 18.79 -14.72
C ASP A 841 -11.51 17.38 -14.35
N GLN A 842 -12.21 17.24 -13.22
CA GLN A 842 -12.69 15.95 -12.69
C GLN A 842 -13.61 15.22 -13.68
N CYS A 843 -14.42 15.95 -14.46
CA CYS A 843 -15.38 15.37 -15.41
C CYS A 843 -14.70 14.72 -16.62
N THR A 844 -13.52 15.19 -17.03
CA THR A 844 -12.80 14.69 -18.20
C THR A 844 -12.48 13.20 -18.10
N GLY A 845 -12.27 12.70 -16.88
CA GLY A 845 -11.90 11.31 -16.63
C GLY A 845 -12.92 10.26 -17.10
N ALA A 846 -14.21 10.58 -17.15
CA ALA A 846 -15.26 9.65 -17.59
C ALA A 846 -15.63 9.79 -19.07
N ASN A 847 -15.02 10.73 -19.80
CA ASN A 847 -15.30 10.96 -21.20
C ASN A 847 -14.93 9.74 -22.06
N PRO A 848 -15.77 9.31 -23.02
CA PRO A 848 -15.51 8.09 -23.81
C PRO A 848 -14.28 8.20 -24.74
N ARG A 849 -13.91 9.42 -25.12
CA ARG A 849 -12.67 9.70 -25.82
C ARG A 849 -11.72 10.49 -24.93
N TYR A 850 -10.49 10.03 -24.77
CA TYR A 850 -9.46 10.75 -24.04
C TYR A 850 -9.01 11.97 -24.84
N PRO A 851 -9.25 13.22 -24.39
CA PRO A 851 -8.89 14.40 -25.15
C PRO A 851 -7.41 14.74 -24.99
N LEU A 852 -6.83 15.35 -26.03
CA LEU A 852 -5.59 16.10 -25.91
C LEU A 852 -5.91 17.58 -25.62
N ILE A 853 -5.00 18.29 -24.94
CA ILE A 853 -5.17 19.73 -24.67
C ILE A 853 -5.38 20.51 -25.97
N SER A 854 -4.65 20.16 -27.03
CA SER A 854 -4.81 20.76 -28.36
C SER A 854 -6.19 20.51 -28.99
N GLU A 855 -6.80 19.35 -28.74
CA GLU A 855 -8.15 19.04 -29.22
C GLU A 855 -9.23 19.84 -28.49
N ILE A 856 -9.05 20.00 -27.18
CA ILE A 856 -9.91 20.89 -26.35
C ILE A 856 -9.81 22.34 -26.85
N LYS A 857 -8.60 22.81 -27.12
CA LYS A 857 -8.36 24.13 -27.67
C LYS A 857 -9.07 24.33 -29.03
N ASP A 858 -9.01 23.33 -29.90
CA ASP A 858 -9.70 23.36 -31.19
C ASP A 858 -11.22 23.44 -31.04
N MET A 859 -11.81 22.66 -30.13
CA MET A 859 -13.23 22.72 -29.82
C MET A 859 -13.67 24.10 -29.29
N TYR A 860 -12.89 24.73 -28.41
CA TYR A 860 -13.16 26.09 -27.95
C TYR A 860 -13.12 27.12 -29.10
N LEU A 861 -12.12 27.04 -29.96
CA LEU A 861 -12.00 27.93 -31.14
C LEU A 861 -13.21 27.77 -32.09
N LYS A 862 -13.61 26.52 -32.35
CA LYS A 862 -14.80 26.24 -33.16
C LYS A 862 -16.07 26.82 -32.54
N ALA A 863 -16.27 26.64 -31.23
CA ALA A 863 -17.40 27.22 -30.51
C ALA A 863 -17.39 28.75 -30.45
N TYR A 864 -16.20 29.36 -30.42
CA TYR A 864 -16.09 30.81 -30.43
C TYR A 864 -16.48 31.42 -31.78
N TYR A 865 -16.01 30.86 -32.91
CA TYR A 865 -16.23 31.36 -34.25
C TYR A 865 -17.45 30.78 -34.96
N GLY A 866 -18.07 29.72 -34.45
CA GLY A 866 -19.17 29.00 -35.12
C GLY A 866 -18.70 28.22 -36.34
N LYS A 867 -17.47 27.71 -36.31
CA LYS A 867 -16.91 26.93 -37.43
C LYS A 867 -17.21 25.43 -37.25
N GLU A 868 -17.49 24.70 -38.34
CA GLU A 868 -17.70 23.27 -38.33
C GLU A 868 -16.41 22.46 -38.02
#